data_ef491c0303d8cb0206b9b80568ffe3d9
#
_entry.id   ef491c0303d8cb0206b9b80568ffe3d9
#
_cell.length_a   1.000
_cell.length_b   1.000
_cell.length_c   1.000
_cell.angle_alpha   90.00
_cell.angle_beta   90.00
_cell.angle_gamma   90.00
#
_symmetry.space_group_name_H-M   'P 1'
#
loop_
_entity.id
_entity.type
_entity.pdbx_description
1 polymer ?
#
loop_
_entity_poly.entity_id
_entity_poly.type
_entity_poly.pdbx_seq_one_letter_code
_entity_poly.pdbx_strand_id
1 'polypeptide(L)'
;MTVPTNETLLVVDGHSLAFRAFFALPVDNFSTSSGQATNAVWGFATMLAQVIDAEKPDHLGVAFDVKGGTFRNEMLPQYKGTREAAPEELLTQLPLIQRMLTALGVTYIEKPGFEGDDVIATLATMGDKAGYHTLVLSGDRDAFQLVDDNVTVLYPGHHFKDLKHMTPQSIIDKYKVTPAQYPDLAALRGETADNIPGVPGVGDGFAAKWINQFGSLDGICEHADEIGGKKGESLRANIDQVKLNRKVNALVRDVDLGVDIEDLTFGTVDVAQIDALFKELEFGPRTKSRVLKTFNTGAKASNTSGAGESTNNEQNEQDSSLDLNLPEPTSITAPEQFDEWVKAHRVEVKVPGEIADFTVSDYGDGSQRHAICGDAVGHAWTVAAWGDERPGRATAQAIAVATATSAAIVPLPITDTLRAQLARFLKSEHSRTIVHGYKELLHLLGAVDLDMDLPMFDTKLAGYLAQPDFHADSLKQAAEHFLDIHFTETEQPSQGTLDFDDDQVEEDPNEHRLRDLAIIRSLAVTLGPIIDEREQCWLMRAIELPVSRVLHGMEHTGAKVDSVRLVSMRDQFAAEARQAQEMAWEYAGTEINLQSPKQLQKVLFEDMGLKPTKRTKSGSYTTNAGALQDLYVKSVDNERANGFLGALLRHREINKLKQIVQTLIDATNTSDERIHTTFEQTVAATGRLSSVDPNLQNIPNRNAAGREIRGVFVPGEGYEALMSCDYSQVELRIMADLSDDEALIEAFRSGADFHKYVASMVYKLPVDQITGDQRSHVKAMSYGLAYGLSTYGLAQQLKIAPREAEALKNRYFDTFGKVHDYLESLVANAREKGYTETIFGRRRYFPALHSTNRVAREAAERAALNAPIQGSAADIMKIAMIRAEQTLAEAHVKSRIILQIHDELVVEIAPGEGDQVTELVRNAMEHAVDLAVPLDVSCGIGSDWQLAAH
;
A
#
# COMPACT_ATOMS: atom_id res chain seq x y z
N MET A 1 -19.99 37.60 37.47
CA MET A 1 -18.64 37.42 37.00
C MET A 1 -18.16 36.13 37.61
N THR A 2 -18.25 35.05 36.87
CA THR A 2 -17.68 33.73 37.24
C THR A 2 -16.17 33.89 37.24
N VAL A 3 -15.50 33.40 38.27
CA VAL A 3 -14.04 33.31 38.32
C VAL A 3 -13.64 32.34 37.19
N PRO A 4 -12.68 32.70 36.31
CA PRO A 4 -12.22 31.78 35.29
C PRO A 4 -11.74 30.52 35.97
N THR A 5 -12.37 29.38 35.68
CA THR A 5 -11.86 28.06 36.06
C THR A 5 -10.76 27.75 35.08
N ASN A 6 -9.66 27.20 35.55
CA ASN A 6 -8.53 26.80 34.66
C ASN A 6 -8.81 25.45 34.01
N GLU A 7 -10.08 25.12 33.77
CA GLU A 7 -10.55 23.84 33.26
C GLU A 7 -10.80 23.91 31.73
N THR A 8 -10.49 22.84 31.04
CA THR A 8 -10.59 22.72 29.58
C THR A 8 -11.69 21.72 29.20
N LEU A 9 -12.62 22.16 28.35
CA LEU A 9 -13.65 21.32 27.74
C LEU A 9 -13.28 21.00 26.29
N LEU A 10 -13.22 19.71 25.94
CA LEU A 10 -13.11 19.26 24.55
C LEU A 10 -14.49 18.84 24.03
N VAL A 11 -14.95 19.50 22.99
CA VAL A 11 -16.18 19.18 22.25
C VAL A 11 -15.80 18.60 20.89
N VAL A 12 -16.26 17.39 20.59
CA VAL A 12 -15.86 16.64 19.40
C VAL A 12 -17.04 16.48 18.44
N ASP A 13 -16.83 16.81 17.18
CA ASP A 13 -17.71 16.46 16.09
C ASP A 13 -17.51 14.98 15.73
N GLY A 14 -18.40 14.13 16.26
CA GLY A 14 -18.30 12.69 16.12
C GLY A 14 -18.46 12.19 14.69
N HIS A 15 -19.34 12.82 13.89
CA HIS A 15 -19.49 12.46 12.48
C HIS A 15 -18.27 12.88 11.67
N SER A 16 -17.81 14.10 11.80
CA SER A 16 -16.62 14.60 11.09
C SER A 16 -15.40 13.74 11.39
N LEU A 17 -15.17 13.39 12.68
CA LEU A 17 -14.06 12.52 13.08
C LEU A 17 -14.21 11.09 12.51
N ALA A 18 -15.42 10.50 12.55
CA ALA A 18 -15.68 9.17 12.02
C ALA A 18 -15.49 9.11 10.49
N PHE A 19 -15.99 10.11 9.75
CA PHE A 19 -15.77 10.23 8.32
C PHE A 19 -14.28 10.34 7.98
N ARG A 20 -13.58 11.19 8.71
CA ARG A 20 -12.15 11.37 8.52
C ARG A 20 -11.37 10.09 8.79
N ALA A 21 -11.67 9.39 9.86
CA ALA A 21 -11.08 8.10 10.19
C ALA A 21 -11.33 7.05 9.08
N PHE A 22 -12.55 7.00 8.57
CA PHE A 22 -12.93 6.08 7.51
C PHE A 22 -12.15 6.31 6.22
N PHE A 23 -12.03 7.56 5.76
CA PHE A 23 -11.34 7.88 4.51
C PHE A 23 -9.81 7.96 4.63
N ALA A 24 -9.27 8.07 5.85
CA ALA A 24 -7.83 8.05 6.08
C ALA A 24 -7.24 6.63 6.04
N LEU A 25 -8.06 5.61 6.31
CA LEU A 25 -7.62 4.22 6.47
C LEU A 25 -8.35 3.31 5.47
N PRO A 26 -7.63 2.51 4.67
CA PRO A 26 -8.25 1.58 3.72
C PRO A 26 -9.10 0.52 4.45
N VAL A 27 -10.36 0.33 4.05
CA VAL A 27 -11.24 -0.71 4.61
C VAL A 27 -10.62 -2.11 4.48
N ASP A 28 -9.91 -2.35 3.39
CA ASP A 28 -9.28 -3.65 3.10
C ASP A 28 -8.25 -4.06 4.17
N ASN A 29 -7.63 -3.09 4.84
CA ASN A 29 -6.64 -3.33 5.91
C ASN A 29 -7.25 -3.33 7.31
N PHE A 30 -8.50 -2.91 7.45
CA PHE A 30 -9.20 -2.75 8.73
C PHE A 30 -10.59 -3.38 8.67
N SER A 31 -10.62 -4.70 8.62
CA SER A 31 -11.86 -5.48 8.66
C SER A 31 -11.65 -6.72 9.52
N THR A 32 -12.69 -7.14 10.25
CA THR A 32 -12.67 -8.41 10.99
C THR A 32 -12.64 -9.60 10.02
N SER A 33 -12.29 -10.77 10.53
CA SER A 33 -12.36 -12.04 9.79
C SER A 33 -13.76 -12.35 9.26
N SER A 34 -14.82 -11.80 9.89
CA SER A 34 -16.22 -11.89 9.42
C SER A 34 -16.58 -10.85 8.37
N GLY A 35 -15.67 -9.93 7.99
CA GLY A 35 -15.89 -8.89 6.98
C GLY A 35 -16.54 -7.60 7.49
N GLN A 36 -16.66 -7.41 8.80
CA GLN A 36 -17.07 -6.13 9.38
C GLN A 36 -15.94 -5.11 9.24
N ALA A 37 -16.20 -4.01 8.54
CA ALA A 37 -15.24 -2.90 8.47
C ALA A 37 -15.02 -2.27 9.86
N THR A 38 -13.77 -1.98 10.21
CA THR A 38 -13.37 -1.48 11.53
C THR A 38 -12.48 -0.23 11.48
N ASN A 39 -12.12 0.22 10.27
CA ASN A 39 -11.24 1.35 10.03
C ASN A 39 -11.71 2.65 10.69
N ALA A 40 -13.02 2.95 10.63
CA ALA A 40 -13.58 4.14 11.27
C ALA A 40 -13.53 4.06 12.80
N VAL A 41 -13.84 2.87 13.38
CA VAL A 41 -13.80 2.69 14.85
C VAL A 41 -12.37 2.81 15.37
N TRP A 42 -11.44 2.11 14.71
CA TRP A 42 -10.02 2.14 15.07
C TRP A 42 -9.44 3.55 14.92
N GLY A 43 -9.67 4.20 13.76
CA GLY A 43 -9.20 5.56 13.51
C GLY A 43 -9.80 6.57 14.46
N PHE A 44 -11.10 6.47 14.75
CA PHE A 44 -11.78 7.33 15.73
C PHE A 44 -11.16 7.20 17.13
N ALA A 45 -10.99 5.95 17.61
CA ALA A 45 -10.39 5.68 18.92
C ALA A 45 -8.98 6.26 19.04
N THR A 46 -8.14 6.04 18.03
CA THR A 46 -6.74 6.49 18.02
C THR A 46 -6.62 8.00 17.86
N MET A 47 -7.43 8.62 17.00
CA MET A 47 -7.44 10.09 16.80
C MET A 47 -7.96 10.81 18.04
N LEU A 48 -9.03 10.30 18.65
CA LEU A 48 -9.58 10.89 19.90
C LEU A 48 -8.56 10.78 21.03
N ALA A 49 -7.95 9.61 21.23
CA ALA A 49 -6.92 9.42 22.25
C ALA A 49 -5.74 10.37 22.02
N GLN A 50 -5.31 10.59 20.77
CA GLN A 50 -4.23 11.53 20.45
C GLN A 50 -4.56 12.98 20.84
N VAL A 51 -5.80 13.42 20.60
CA VAL A 51 -6.22 14.79 20.97
C VAL A 51 -6.29 14.93 22.48
N ILE A 52 -6.84 13.93 23.18
CA ILE A 52 -6.90 13.93 24.65
C ILE A 52 -5.49 13.97 25.26
N ASP A 53 -4.54 13.19 24.74
CA ASP A 53 -3.16 13.17 25.22
C ASP A 53 -2.43 14.50 24.98
N ALA A 54 -2.72 15.18 23.86
CA ALA A 54 -2.12 16.46 23.51
C ALA A 54 -2.71 17.64 24.31
N GLU A 55 -4.03 17.75 24.33
CA GLU A 55 -4.75 18.90 24.90
C GLU A 55 -5.11 18.75 26.38
N LYS A 56 -5.10 17.52 26.90
CA LYS A 56 -5.38 17.15 28.32
C LYS A 56 -6.64 17.78 28.88
N PRO A 57 -7.79 17.63 28.22
CA PRO A 57 -9.02 18.25 28.67
C PRO A 57 -9.53 17.64 29.97
N ASP A 58 -10.17 18.48 30.81
CA ASP A 58 -10.83 18.05 32.05
C ASP A 58 -12.24 17.50 31.77
N HIS A 59 -12.86 17.96 30.68
CA HIS A 59 -14.22 17.59 30.27
C HIS A 59 -14.24 17.20 28.79
N LEU A 60 -15.10 16.23 28.44
CA LEU A 60 -15.25 15.70 27.09
C LEU A 60 -16.70 15.45 26.71
N GLY A 61 -17.16 16.05 25.62
CA GLY A 61 -18.46 15.78 25.00
C GLY A 61 -18.33 15.48 23.51
N VAL A 62 -19.05 14.48 23.01
CA VAL A 62 -19.05 14.10 21.59
C VAL A 62 -20.45 14.32 21.01
N ALA A 63 -20.56 15.06 19.91
CA ALA A 63 -21.84 15.30 19.23
C ALA A 63 -22.00 14.42 17.99
N PHE A 64 -23.18 13.86 17.78
CA PHE A 64 -23.54 13.12 16.57
C PHE A 64 -24.82 13.66 15.94
N ASP A 65 -24.89 13.58 14.59
CA ASP A 65 -26.11 13.86 13.84
C ASP A 65 -27.12 12.72 14.01
N VAL A 66 -28.39 13.06 14.03
CA VAL A 66 -29.50 12.10 14.01
C VAL A 66 -30.06 11.97 12.60
N LYS A 67 -30.44 10.75 12.22
CA LYS A 67 -31.13 10.53 10.93
C LYS A 67 -32.44 11.31 10.90
N GLY A 68 -32.62 12.13 9.86
CA GLY A 68 -33.85 12.89 9.60
C GLY A 68 -33.57 14.27 9.03
N GLY A 69 -34.63 14.96 8.61
CA GLY A 69 -34.52 16.36 8.22
C GLY A 69 -34.47 17.27 9.45
N THR A 70 -33.82 18.41 9.29
CA THR A 70 -33.73 19.47 10.31
C THR A 70 -34.53 20.70 9.84
N PHE A 71 -34.70 21.68 10.72
CA PHE A 71 -35.35 22.95 10.35
C PHE A 71 -34.67 23.65 9.18
N ARG A 72 -33.38 23.35 8.86
CA ARG A 72 -32.66 23.89 7.71
C ARG A 72 -33.23 23.36 6.38
N ASN A 73 -33.69 22.10 6.36
CA ASN A 73 -34.35 21.54 5.18
C ASN A 73 -35.73 22.14 4.95
N GLU A 74 -36.41 22.63 6.00
CA GLU A 74 -37.67 23.38 5.86
C GLU A 74 -37.41 24.77 5.29
N MET A 75 -36.31 25.45 5.71
CA MET A 75 -35.94 26.76 5.19
C MET A 75 -35.35 26.73 3.78
N LEU A 76 -34.55 25.70 3.45
CA LEU A 76 -33.88 25.51 2.17
C LEU A 76 -34.00 24.05 1.75
N PRO A 77 -35.04 23.66 0.98
CA PRO A 77 -35.31 22.25 0.64
C PRO A 77 -34.17 21.51 -0.06
N GLN A 78 -33.29 22.24 -0.76
CA GLN A 78 -32.12 21.68 -1.41
C GLN A 78 -30.89 21.57 -0.50
N TYR A 79 -30.96 21.99 0.74
CA TYR A 79 -29.85 21.95 1.71
C TYR A 79 -29.31 20.53 1.87
N LYS A 80 -27.99 20.34 1.67
CA LYS A 80 -27.28 19.06 1.66
C LYS A 80 -27.83 18.02 0.63
N GLY A 81 -28.72 18.43 -0.29
CA GLY A 81 -29.39 17.53 -1.23
C GLY A 81 -28.49 16.93 -2.33
N THR A 82 -27.29 17.47 -2.52
CA THR A 82 -26.29 16.96 -3.47
C THR A 82 -25.21 16.11 -2.81
N ARG A 83 -25.25 15.93 -1.49
CA ARG A 83 -24.29 15.04 -0.80
C ARG A 83 -24.51 13.60 -1.23
N GLU A 84 -23.44 12.91 -1.62
CA GLU A 84 -23.47 11.46 -1.82
C GLU A 84 -23.84 10.76 -0.50
N ALA A 85 -24.57 9.66 -0.60
CA ALA A 85 -24.87 8.85 0.58
C ALA A 85 -23.56 8.35 1.21
N ALA A 86 -23.48 8.38 2.54
CA ALA A 86 -22.33 7.82 3.24
C ALA A 86 -22.17 6.33 2.89
N PRO A 87 -20.92 5.82 2.76
CA PRO A 87 -20.68 4.42 2.51
C PRO A 87 -21.38 3.53 3.55
N GLU A 88 -21.95 2.42 3.12
CA GLU A 88 -22.67 1.50 4.02
C GLU A 88 -21.72 0.96 5.09
N GLU A 89 -20.47 0.72 4.73
CA GLU A 89 -19.41 0.28 5.63
C GLU A 89 -19.13 1.29 6.75
N LEU A 90 -19.24 2.59 6.49
CA LEU A 90 -19.15 3.61 7.55
C LEU A 90 -20.38 3.62 8.43
N LEU A 91 -21.57 3.55 7.83
CA LEU A 91 -22.83 3.58 8.59
C LEU A 91 -22.96 2.43 9.57
N THR A 92 -22.40 1.26 9.26
CA THR A 92 -22.36 0.11 10.18
C THR A 92 -21.41 0.32 11.36
N GLN A 93 -20.41 1.21 11.23
CA GLN A 93 -19.41 1.48 12.26
C GLN A 93 -19.84 2.58 13.26
N LEU A 94 -20.75 3.49 12.90
CA LEU A 94 -21.20 4.55 13.81
C LEU A 94 -21.78 4.01 15.14
N PRO A 95 -22.66 2.98 15.15
CA PRO A 95 -23.12 2.38 16.39
C PRO A 95 -22.01 1.72 17.21
N LEU A 96 -20.96 1.19 16.56
CA LEU A 96 -19.80 0.61 17.22
C LEU A 96 -18.95 1.68 17.91
N ILE A 97 -18.78 2.85 17.28
CA ILE A 97 -18.14 4.02 17.89
C ILE A 97 -18.92 4.48 19.12
N GLN A 98 -20.25 4.57 19.04
CA GLN A 98 -21.09 4.96 20.17
C GLN A 98 -21.02 3.94 21.32
N ARG A 99 -21.01 2.63 21.02
CA ARG A 99 -20.77 1.57 22.03
C ARG A 99 -19.40 1.73 22.70
N MET A 100 -18.37 2.02 21.93
CA MET A 100 -17.03 2.28 22.45
C MET A 100 -17.00 3.48 23.38
N LEU A 101 -17.58 4.62 22.97
CA LEU A 101 -17.66 5.83 23.80
C LEU A 101 -18.38 5.56 25.10
N THR A 102 -19.52 4.85 25.07
CA THR A 102 -20.27 4.45 26.26
C THR A 102 -19.41 3.60 27.20
N ALA A 103 -18.69 2.61 26.66
CA ALA A 103 -17.83 1.74 27.45
C ALA A 103 -16.59 2.47 28.01
N LEU A 104 -16.14 3.54 27.35
CA LEU A 104 -15.07 4.44 27.82
C LEU A 104 -15.56 5.46 28.85
N GLY A 105 -16.86 5.49 29.16
CA GLY A 105 -17.46 6.47 30.07
C GLY A 105 -17.54 7.87 29.49
N VAL A 106 -17.57 8.00 28.15
CA VAL A 106 -17.65 9.28 27.44
C VAL A 106 -19.10 9.59 27.08
N THR A 107 -19.54 10.80 27.43
CA THR A 107 -20.87 11.29 27.06
C THR A 107 -20.92 11.69 25.61
N TYR A 108 -21.80 11.04 24.83
CA TYR A 108 -22.13 11.52 23.49
C TYR A 108 -23.60 11.96 23.42
N ILE A 109 -23.86 12.92 22.54
CA ILE A 109 -25.15 13.61 22.47
C ILE A 109 -25.68 13.62 21.04
N GLU A 110 -26.96 13.20 20.94
CA GLU A 110 -27.73 13.26 19.71
C GLU A 110 -29.04 14.03 20.00
N LYS A 111 -29.42 15.00 19.17
CA LYS A 111 -30.66 15.75 19.39
C LYS A 111 -31.55 15.73 18.15
N PRO A 112 -32.71 15.05 18.18
CA PRO A 112 -33.62 15.04 17.03
C PRO A 112 -34.07 16.46 16.63
N GLY A 113 -34.06 16.74 15.30
CA GLY A 113 -34.46 18.02 14.73
C GLY A 113 -33.35 19.07 14.66
N PHE A 114 -32.17 18.79 15.22
CA PHE A 114 -30.97 19.62 15.17
C PHE A 114 -29.81 18.82 14.55
N GLU A 115 -28.81 19.53 14.05
CA GLU A 115 -27.57 18.93 13.52
C GLU A 115 -26.53 18.83 14.64
N GLY A 116 -25.53 17.96 14.44
CA GLY A 116 -24.39 17.84 15.37
C GLY A 116 -23.70 19.18 15.63
N ASP A 117 -23.63 20.04 14.59
CA ASP A 117 -23.06 21.38 14.69
C ASP A 117 -23.80 22.29 15.65
N ASP A 118 -25.14 22.18 15.76
CA ASP A 118 -25.95 22.92 16.75
C ASP A 118 -25.70 22.40 18.17
N VAL A 119 -25.51 21.08 18.31
CA VAL A 119 -25.12 20.48 19.60
C VAL A 119 -23.74 20.99 20.01
N ILE A 120 -22.76 20.98 19.11
CA ILE A 120 -21.40 21.52 19.32
C ILE A 120 -21.46 22.99 19.73
N ALA A 121 -22.23 23.80 19.01
CA ALA A 121 -22.37 25.24 19.29
C ALA A 121 -23.00 25.51 20.65
N THR A 122 -23.97 24.67 21.06
CA THR A 122 -24.60 24.79 22.38
C THR A 122 -23.63 24.39 23.48
N LEU A 123 -22.89 23.27 23.32
CA LEU A 123 -21.86 22.82 24.28
C LEU A 123 -20.74 23.85 24.43
N ALA A 124 -20.24 24.40 23.32
CA ALA A 124 -19.22 25.44 23.35
C ALA A 124 -19.73 26.70 24.09
N THR A 125 -20.99 27.10 23.88
CA THR A 125 -21.61 28.22 24.57
C THR A 125 -21.84 27.91 26.06
N MET A 126 -22.12 26.70 26.45
CA MET A 126 -22.23 26.27 27.85
C MET A 126 -20.85 26.37 28.53
N GLY A 127 -19.79 25.85 27.86
CA GLY A 127 -18.41 25.95 28.37
C GLY A 127 -17.95 27.36 28.56
N ASP A 128 -18.19 28.26 27.61
CA ASP A 128 -17.86 29.70 27.72
C ASP A 128 -18.60 30.35 28.91
N LYS A 129 -19.90 30.09 29.07
CA LYS A 129 -20.69 30.58 30.22
C LYS A 129 -20.21 30.02 31.56
N ALA A 130 -19.70 28.80 31.60
CA ALA A 130 -19.09 28.19 32.78
C ALA A 130 -17.68 28.73 33.07
N GLY A 131 -17.04 29.41 32.10
CA GLY A 131 -15.70 29.97 32.21
C GLY A 131 -14.61 28.97 31.91
N TYR A 132 -14.92 27.88 31.17
CA TYR A 132 -13.97 26.90 30.69
C TYR A 132 -13.27 27.39 29.42
N HIS A 133 -12.01 26.93 29.22
CA HIS A 133 -11.40 27.04 27.92
C HIS A 133 -11.95 25.91 27.04
N THR A 134 -12.69 26.28 25.98
CA THR A 134 -13.36 25.26 25.14
C THR A 134 -12.62 25.02 23.85
N LEU A 135 -12.25 23.75 23.60
CA LEU A 135 -11.65 23.28 22.37
C LEU A 135 -12.71 22.53 21.55
N VAL A 136 -12.96 22.97 20.32
CA VAL A 136 -13.94 22.33 19.42
C VAL A 136 -13.18 21.60 18.32
N LEU A 137 -13.18 20.27 18.34
CA LEU A 137 -12.60 19.44 17.28
C LEU A 137 -13.64 19.23 16.17
N SER A 138 -13.54 19.98 15.07
CA SER A 138 -14.37 19.79 13.89
C SER A 138 -13.63 20.11 12.60
N GLY A 139 -13.91 19.34 11.54
CA GLY A 139 -13.47 19.62 10.17
C GLY A 139 -14.39 20.59 9.43
N ASP A 140 -15.50 21.05 10.04
CA ASP A 140 -16.42 21.99 9.43
C ASP A 140 -15.99 23.44 9.73
N ARG A 141 -16.03 24.28 8.70
CA ARG A 141 -15.69 25.70 8.82
C ARG A 141 -16.79 26.51 9.46
N ASP A 142 -18.01 26.00 9.52
CA ASP A 142 -19.11 26.68 10.21
C ASP A 142 -18.85 26.81 11.71
N ALA A 143 -18.02 25.92 12.29
CA ALA A 143 -17.55 26.04 13.66
C ALA A 143 -16.72 27.30 13.91
N PHE A 144 -16.14 27.96 12.88
CA PHE A 144 -15.36 29.19 13.05
C PHE A 144 -16.16 30.35 13.62
N GLN A 145 -17.48 30.35 13.46
CA GLN A 145 -18.36 31.34 14.10
C GLN A 145 -18.43 31.21 15.63
N LEU A 146 -17.92 30.11 16.20
CA LEU A 146 -17.89 29.85 17.64
C LEU A 146 -16.66 30.44 18.32
N VAL A 147 -15.62 30.72 17.53
CA VAL A 147 -14.30 31.13 18.03
C VAL A 147 -14.37 32.50 18.69
N ASP A 148 -13.87 32.60 19.93
CA ASP A 148 -13.67 33.80 20.68
C ASP A 148 -12.42 33.67 21.60
N ASP A 149 -12.31 34.50 22.66
CA ASP A 149 -11.17 34.48 23.58
C ASP A 149 -11.13 33.17 24.43
N ASN A 150 -12.25 32.46 24.60
CA ASN A 150 -12.38 31.24 25.40
C ASN A 150 -12.62 30.00 24.56
N VAL A 151 -13.04 30.14 23.29
CA VAL A 151 -13.36 29.05 22.39
C VAL A 151 -12.36 28.98 21.22
N THR A 152 -11.64 27.89 21.11
CA THR A 152 -10.70 27.64 20.02
C THR A 152 -11.18 26.43 19.20
N VAL A 153 -11.17 26.52 17.86
CA VAL A 153 -11.49 25.37 16.99
C VAL A 153 -10.21 24.66 16.60
N LEU A 154 -10.13 23.37 16.93
CA LEU A 154 -9.10 22.44 16.48
C LEU A 154 -9.48 21.96 15.08
N TYR A 155 -8.93 22.62 14.07
CA TYR A 155 -9.26 22.35 12.67
C TYR A 155 -8.23 21.38 12.06
N PRO A 156 -8.62 20.17 11.68
CA PRO A 156 -7.69 19.19 11.12
C PRO A 156 -7.12 19.65 9.77
N GLY A 157 -5.80 19.63 9.63
CA GLY A 157 -5.08 19.88 8.38
C GLY A 157 -5.20 18.73 7.37
N HIS A 158 -4.26 18.63 6.44
CA HIS A 158 -4.23 17.53 5.47
C HIS A 158 -4.02 16.19 6.18
N HIS A 159 -3.11 16.13 7.16
CA HIS A 159 -2.96 15.03 8.09
C HIS A 159 -3.64 15.37 9.43
N PHE A 160 -4.18 14.37 10.12
CA PHE A 160 -4.88 14.60 11.39
C PHE A 160 -3.93 15.15 12.47
N LYS A 161 -2.65 14.86 12.38
CA LYS A 161 -1.60 15.39 13.27
C LYS A 161 -1.43 16.92 13.16
N ASP A 162 -1.82 17.52 12.03
CA ASP A 162 -1.70 18.96 11.77
C ASP A 162 -2.95 19.70 12.28
N LEU A 163 -3.30 19.53 13.54
CA LEU A 163 -4.40 20.28 14.14
C LEU A 163 -4.05 21.76 14.23
N LYS A 164 -4.78 22.58 13.49
CA LYS A 164 -4.63 24.03 13.53
C LYS A 164 -5.54 24.63 14.60
N HIS A 165 -4.96 25.29 15.56
CA HIS A 165 -5.70 26.05 16.56
C HIS A 165 -6.24 27.32 15.91
N MET A 166 -7.51 27.31 15.56
CA MET A 166 -8.18 28.44 14.93
C MET A 166 -8.64 29.41 16.03
N THR A 167 -7.82 30.44 16.28
CA THR A 167 -8.08 31.53 17.19
C THR A 167 -8.70 32.73 16.45
N PRO A 168 -9.25 33.76 17.14
CA PRO A 168 -9.76 34.95 16.48
C PRO A 168 -8.76 35.56 15.50
N GLN A 169 -7.48 35.63 15.89
CA GLN A 169 -6.43 36.19 15.04
C GLN A 169 -6.17 35.36 13.80
N SER A 170 -6.10 34.01 13.93
CA SER A 170 -5.88 33.12 12.79
C SER A 170 -7.00 33.17 11.75
N ILE A 171 -8.25 33.41 12.20
CA ILE A 171 -9.40 33.58 11.29
C ILE A 171 -9.28 34.95 10.58
N ILE A 172 -8.96 36.01 11.29
CA ILE A 172 -8.75 37.35 10.70
C ILE A 172 -7.60 37.31 9.70
N ASP A 173 -6.49 36.67 10.02
CA ASP A 173 -5.32 36.60 9.14
C ASP A 173 -5.62 35.85 7.85
N LYS A 174 -6.43 34.82 7.94
CA LYS A 174 -6.75 33.94 6.78
C LYS A 174 -7.91 34.49 5.96
N TYR A 175 -9.01 34.84 6.60
CA TYR A 175 -10.28 35.21 5.92
C TYR A 175 -10.54 36.70 5.87
N LYS A 176 -9.75 37.51 6.57
CA LYS A 176 -9.88 38.99 6.65
C LYS A 176 -11.21 39.45 7.24
N VAL A 177 -11.85 38.61 8.05
CA VAL A 177 -13.08 38.91 8.83
C VAL A 177 -12.94 38.35 10.23
N THR A 178 -13.68 38.92 11.19
CA THR A 178 -13.75 38.33 12.54
C THR A 178 -14.55 37.05 12.56
N PRO A 179 -14.39 36.19 13.59
CA PRO A 179 -15.23 35.00 13.75
C PRO A 179 -16.74 35.28 13.67
N ALA A 180 -17.19 36.36 14.35
CA ALA A 180 -18.60 36.77 14.32
C ALA A 180 -19.09 37.18 12.92
N GLN A 181 -18.21 37.66 12.05
CA GLN A 181 -18.50 37.99 10.65
C GLN A 181 -18.34 36.84 9.68
N TYR A 182 -17.79 35.69 10.12
CA TYR A 182 -17.56 34.55 9.25
C TYR A 182 -18.86 33.98 8.62
N PRO A 183 -19.99 33.89 9.35
CA PRO A 183 -21.27 33.48 8.74
C PRO A 183 -21.77 34.43 7.65
N ASP A 184 -21.49 35.74 7.74
CA ASP A 184 -21.81 36.71 6.70
C ASP A 184 -20.98 36.46 5.42
N LEU A 185 -19.70 36.16 5.60
CA LEU A 185 -18.81 35.80 4.51
C LEU A 185 -19.27 34.52 3.83
N ALA A 186 -19.61 33.47 4.60
CA ALA A 186 -20.13 32.22 4.09
C ALA A 186 -21.46 32.39 3.33
N ALA A 187 -22.36 33.22 3.85
CA ALA A 187 -23.64 33.53 3.20
C ALA A 187 -23.46 34.22 1.83
N LEU A 188 -22.50 35.13 1.69
CA LEU A 188 -22.18 35.83 0.43
C LEU A 188 -21.48 34.88 -0.58
N ARG A 189 -20.51 34.09 -0.11
CA ARG A 189 -19.73 33.14 -0.93
C ARG A 189 -20.60 31.98 -1.41
N GLY A 190 -21.51 31.52 -0.57
CA GLY A 190 -22.19 30.25 -0.68
C GLY A 190 -21.31 29.06 -0.27
N GLU A 191 -21.90 27.89 -0.13
CA GLU A 191 -21.24 26.65 0.26
C GLU A 191 -21.68 25.50 -0.64
N THR A 192 -20.77 25.10 -1.54
CA THR A 192 -21.05 24.06 -2.52
C THR A 192 -21.27 22.69 -1.87
N ALA A 193 -20.57 22.42 -0.77
CA ALA A 193 -20.69 21.16 -0.03
C ALA A 193 -22.09 20.98 0.58
N ASP A 194 -22.74 22.08 0.97
CA ASP A 194 -24.07 22.09 1.57
C ASP A 194 -25.17 22.50 0.61
N ASN A 195 -24.80 22.66 -0.67
CA ASN A 195 -25.70 23.10 -1.71
C ASN A 195 -26.39 24.45 -1.42
N ILE A 196 -25.62 25.35 -0.79
CA ILE A 196 -26.02 26.73 -0.51
C ILE A 196 -25.48 27.64 -1.62
N PRO A 197 -26.34 28.25 -2.46
CA PRO A 197 -25.90 29.09 -3.57
C PRO A 197 -25.41 30.46 -3.05
N GLY A 198 -24.21 30.84 -3.47
CA GLY A 198 -23.65 32.19 -3.16
C GLY A 198 -23.99 33.23 -4.24
N VAL A 199 -23.53 34.46 -4.05
CA VAL A 199 -23.63 35.52 -5.05
C VAL A 199 -22.69 35.18 -6.23
N PRO A 200 -23.20 35.07 -7.46
CA PRO A 200 -22.37 34.72 -8.62
C PRO A 200 -21.16 35.65 -8.80
N GLY A 201 -19.96 35.03 -8.83
CA GLY A 201 -18.69 35.73 -9.00
C GLY A 201 -18.12 36.39 -7.72
N VAL A 202 -18.72 36.16 -6.56
CA VAL A 202 -18.23 36.61 -5.25
C VAL A 202 -17.59 35.42 -4.51
N GLY A 203 -16.30 35.53 -4.24
CA GLY A 203 -15.54 34.58 -3.38
C GLY A 203 -15.06 35.33 -2.12
N ASP A 204 -14.28 34.59 -1.29
CA ASP A 204 -13.82 35.10 0.03
C ASP A 204 -13.28 36.54 0.00
N GLY A 205 -12.40 36.84 -0.98
CA GLY A 205 -11.77 38.17 -1.03
C GLY A 205 -12.73 39.34 -1.30
N PHE A 206 -13.78 39.13 -2.11
CA PHE A 206 -14.80 40.15 -2.34
C PHE A 206 -15.81 40.22 -1.22
N ALA A 207 -16.23 39.11 -0.66
CA ALA A 207 -17.10 39.03 0.49
C ALA A 207 -16.45 39.76 1.71
N ALA A 208 -15.20 39.42 2.02
CA ALA A 208 -14.45 40.05 3.11
C ALA A 208 -14.27 41.57 2.90
N LYS A 209 -13.99 42.00 1.63
CA LYS A 209 -13.89 43.43 1.32
C LYS A 209 -15.18 44.18 1.63
N TRP A 210 -16.32 43.60 1.25
CA TRP A 210 -17.63 44.23 1.51
C TRP A 210 -17.98 44.26 2.99
N ILE A 211 -17.70 43.12 3.71
CA ILE A 211 -17.91 43.05 5.16
C ILE A 211 -17.07 44.09 5.87
N ASN A 212 -15.80 44.26 5.50
CA ASN A 212 -14.94 45.29 6.10
C ASN A 212 -15.36 46.71 5.77
N GLN A 213 -16.01 46.95 4.63
CA GLN A 213 -16.48 48.26 4.20
C GLN A 213 -17.80 48.63 4.88
N PHE A 214 -18.74 47.70 5.03
CA PHE A 214 -20.12 47.92 5.46
C PHE A 214 -20.44 47.29 6.83
N GLY A 215 -19.47 46.64 7.46
CA GLY A 215 -19.54 46.09 8.81
C GLY A 215 -20.20 44.71 8.93
N SER A 216 -21.31 44.47 8.20
CA SER A 216 -22.07 43.22 8.27
C SER A 216 -22.82 42.96 6.95
N LEU A 217 -23.41 41.77 6.84
CA LEU A 217 -24.28 41.42 5.71
C LEU A 217 -25.49 42.36 5.59
N ASP A 218 -26.10 42.73 6.69
CA ASP A 218 -27.20 43.66 6.68
C ASP A 218 -26.74 45.04 6.15
N GLY A 219 -25.60 45.55 6.62
CA GLY A 219 -25.02 46.78 6.07
C GLY A 219 -24.68 46.69 4.59
N ILE A 220 -24.22 45.57 4.10
CA ILE A 220 -23.98 45.31 2.67
C ILE A 220 -25.30 45.38 1.91
N CYS A 221 -26.36 44.76 2.43
CA CYS A 221 -27.69 44.76 1.79
C CYS A 221 -28.32 46.15 1.76
N GLU A 222 -28.15 46.96 2.83
CA GLU A 222 -28.65 48.33 2.90
C GLU A 222 -27.94 49.27 1.92
N HIS A 223 -26.64 49.03 1.66
CA HIS A 223 -25.82 49.82 0.75
C HIS A 223 -25.55 49.13 -0.58
N ALA A 224 -26.39 48.13 -0.96
CA ALA A 224 -26.21 47.35 -2.18
C ALA A 224 -26.18 48.20 -3.48
N ASP A 225 -26.84 49.33 -3.49
CA ASP A 225 -26.86 50.26 -4.63
C ASP A 225 -25.54 51.03 -4.78
N GLU A 226 -24.74 51.16 -3.73
CA GLU A 226 -23.41 51.79 -3.77
C GLU A 226 -22.35 50.83 -4.33
N ILE A 227 -22.64 49.52 -4.41
CA ILE A 227 -21.73 48.50 -4.94
C ILE A 227 -21.87 48.44 -6.45
N GLY A 228 -20.90 49.02 -7.16
CA GLY A 228 -20.86 49.09 -8.60
C GLY A 228 -20.41 47.83 -9.31
N GLY A 229 -20.64 47.77 -10.63
CA GLY A 229 -20.18 46.73 -11.51
C GLY A 229 -21.00 45.44 -11.44
N LYS A 230 -20.61 44.44 -12.27
CA LYS A 230 -21.35 43.17 -12.40
C LYS A 230 -21.60 42.41 -11.09
N LYS A 231 -20.68 42.53 -10.12
CA LYS A 231 -20.83 41.89 -8.81
C LYS A 231 -21.86 42.56 -7.93
N GLY A 232 -21.96 43.90 -7.99
CA GLY A 232 -23.02 44.64 -7.32
C GLY A 232 -24.41 44.34 -7.92
N GLU A 233 -24.50 44.21 -9.24
CA GLU A 233 -25.72 43.75 -9.91
C GLU A 233 -26.09 42.32 -9.47
N SER A 234 -25.11 41.42 -9.41
CA SER A 234 -25.32 40.06 -8.91
C SER A 234 -25.78 40.02 -7.46
N LEU A 235 -25.20 40.85 -6.58
CA LEU A 235 -25.63 40.99 -5.19
C LEU A 235 -27.10 41.43 -5.10
N ARG A 236 -27.47 42.52 -5.79
CA ARG A 236 -28.87 43.06 -5.79
C ARG A 236 -29.88 42.04 -6.25
N ALA A 237 -29.51 41.20 -7.25
CA ALA A 237 -30.37 40.15 -7.75
C ALA A 237 -30.52 38.96 -6.77
N ASN A 238 -29.65 38.84 -5.76
CA ASN A 238 -29.57 37.67 -4.85
C ASN A 238 -29.71 38.06 -3.38
N ILE A 239 -30.17 39.26 -3.01
CA ILE A 239 -30.28 39.74 -1.63
C ILE A 239 -31.10 38.76 -0.75
N ASP A 240 -32.27 38.33 -1.24
CA ASP A 240 -33.14 37.44 -0.48
C ASP A 240 -32.47 36.07 -0.26
N GLN A 241 -31.77 35.58 -1.27
CA GLN A 241 -31.03 34.34 -1.17
C GLN A 241 -29.91 34.45 -0.13
N VAL A 242 -29.13 35.50 -0.14
CA VAL A 242 -28.02 35.70 0.81
C VAL A 242 -28.54 35.84 2.24
N LYS A 243 -29.66 36.56 2.45
CA LYS A 243 -30.33 36.65 3.75
C LYS A 243 -30.85 35.29 4.23
N LEU A 244 -31.35 34.43 3.32
CA LEU A 244 -31.73 33.06 3.62
C LEU A 244 -30.50 32.22 3.99
N ASN A 245 -29.42 32.32 3.20
CA ASN A 245 -28.16 31.61 3.49
C ASN A 245 -27.65 31.94 4.90
N ARG A 246 -27.69 33.21 5.29
CA ARG A 246 -27.26 33.67 6.62
C ARG A 246 -28.08 33.03 7.74
N LYS A 247 -29.36 32.80 7.52
CA LYS A 247 -30.22 32.08 8.48
C LYS A 247 -29.95 30.60 8.53
N VAL A 248 -29.64 29.98 7.38
CA VAL A 248 -29.36 28.53 7.26
C VAL A 248 -28.02 28.17 7.90
N ASN A 249 -26.97 29.02 7.71
CA ASN A 249 -25.63 28.74 8.24
C ASN A 249 -25.42 29.22 9.68
N ALA A 250 -26.45 29.88 10.30
CA ALA A 250 -26.38 30.21 11.70
C ALA A 250 -26.53 28.97 12.60
N LEU A 251 -25.57 28.77 13.48
CA LEU A 251 -25.65 27.72 14.48
C LEU A 251 -26.54 28.08 15.64
N VAL A 252 -27.37 27.14 16.07
CA VAL A 252 -28.20 27.29 17.26
C VAL A 252 -27.34 27.03 18.50
N ARG A 253 -27.36 27.91 19.49
CA ARG A 253 -26.44 27.91 20.65
C ARG A 253 -27.15 27.68 22.01
N ASP A 254 -28.43 27.38 21.96
CA ASP A 254 -29.28 27.27 23.14
C ASP A 254 -30.26 26.08 23.06
N VAL A 255 -29.82 25.02 22.40
CA VAL A 255 -30.59 23.76 22.31
C VAL A 255 -30.67 23.12 23.71
N ASP A 256 -31.85 22.72 24.12
CA ASP A 256 -32.00 21.92 25.34
C ASP A 256 -31.42 20.52 25.11
N LEU A 257 -30.19 20.31 25.55
CA LEU A 257 -29.46 19.05 25.37
C LEU A 257 -29.83 17.99 26.42
N GLY A 258 -30.42 18.39 27.55
CA GLY A 258 -30.76 17.52 28.68
C GLY A 258 -29.53 17.02 29.44
N VAL A 259 -28.39 17.71 29.30
CA VAL A 259 -27.15 17.47 30.07
C VAL A 259 -26.62 18.79 30.60
N ASP A 260 -26.04 18.78 31.78
CA ASP A 260 -25.29 19.93 32.30
C ASP A 260 -23.79 19.79 31.97
N ILE A 261 -23.05 20.91 32.01
CA ILE A 261 -21.63 20.94 31.63
C ILE A 261 -20.79 20.06 32.58
N GLU A 262 -21.18 19.96 33.81
CA GLU A 262 -20.57 19.12 34.86
C GLU A 262 -20.75 17.62 34.60
N ASP A 263 -21.72 17.20 33.78
CA ASP A 263 -21.94 15.82 33.39
C ASP A 263 -20.95 15.34 32.31
N LEU A 264 -20.19 16.28 31.71
CA LEU A 264 -19.22 16.00 30.64
C LEU A 264 -17.84 15.60 31.18
N THR A 265 -17.79 14.98 32.34
CA THR A 265 -16.55 14.45 32.93
C THR A 265 -16.17 13.10 32.31
N PHE A 266 -14.90 12.74 32.42
CA PHE A 266 -14.48 11.38 32.11
C PHE A 266 -15.09 10.40 33.12
N GLY A 267 -15.99 9.55 32.66
CA GLY A 267 -16.62 8.53 33.46
C GLY A 267 -15.70 7.34 33.78
N THR A 268 -16.24 6.35 34.48
CA THR A 268 -15.51 5.11 34.76
C THR A 268 -15.50 4.23 33.52
N VAL A 269 -14.29 3.81 33.09
CA VAL A 269 -14.13 2.90 31.95
C VAL A 269 -14.62 1.49 32.33
N ASP A 270 -15.54 0.96 31.54
CA ASP A 270 -15.95 -0.44 31.62
C ASP A 270 -15.01 -1.32 30.81
N VAL A 271 -13.92 -1.75 31.45
CA VAL A 271 -12.87 -2.55 30.81
C VAL A 271 -13.43 -3.85 30.23
N ALA A 272 -14.44 -4.47 30.86
CA ALA A 272 -15.02 -5.72 30.37
C ALA A 272 -15.78 -5.52 29.03
N GLN A 273 -16.52 -4.40 28.91
CA GLN A 273 -17.20 -4.06 27.67
C GLN A 273 -16.22 -3.66 26.56
N ILE A 274 -15.13 -2.92 26.89
CA ILE A 274 -14.06 -2.62 25.93
C ILE A 274 -13.38 -3.89 25.47
N ASP A 275 -13.09 -4.83 26.35
CA ASP A 275 -12.48 -6.12 26.00
C ASP A 275 -13.37 -6.92 25.05
N ALA A 276 -14.65 -7.00 25.35
CA ALA A 276 -15.62 -7.70 24.51
C ALA A 276 -15.72 -7.03 23.11
N LEU A 277 -15.81 -5.71 23.07
CA LEU A 277 -15.90 -4.95 21.81
C LEU A 277 -14.62 -5.06 20.98
N PHE A 278 -13.44 -4.90 21.59
CA PHE A 278 -12.16 -4.96 20.85
C PHE A 278 -11.85 -6.39 20.38
N LYS A 279 -12.29 -7.41 21.12
CA LYS A 279 -12.25 -8.79 20.67
C LYS A 279 -13.22 -9.04 19.51
N GLU A 280 -14.43 -8.48 19.54
CA GLU A 280 -15.41 -8.52 18.45
C GLU A 280 -14.86 -7.85 17.19
N LEU A 281 -14.12 -6.74 17.34
CA LEU A 281 -13.53 -5.97 16.25
C LEU A 281 -12.12 -6.43 15.85
N GLU A 282 -11.59 -7.46 16.51
CA GLU A 282 -10.26 -8.03 16.30
C GLU A 282 -9.12 -6.99 16.46
N PHE A 283 -9.31 -6.01 17.37
CA PHE A 283 -8.27 -5.05 17.68
C PHE A 283 -7.18 -5.67 18.56
N GLY A 284 -5.94 -5.38 18.23
CA GLY A 284 -4.78 -5.87 18.96
C GLY A 284 -4.72 -5.36 20.41
N PRO A 285 -4.03 -6.10 21.32
CA PRO A 285 -3.94 -5.76 22.74
C PRO A 285 -3.30 -4.38 22.99
N ARG A 286 -2.50 -3.89 22.05
CA ARG A 286 -1.82 -2.58 22.16
C ARG A 286 -2.77 -1.41 21.94
N THR A 287 -3.64 -1.47 20.92
CA THR A 287 -4.69 -0.45 20.69
C THR A 287 -5.57 -0.34 21.94
N LYS A 288 -5.94 -1.49 22.52
CA LYS A 288 -6.68 -1.55 23.77
C LYS A 288 -5.93 -0.88 24.93
N SER A 289 -4.66 -1.24 25.14
CA SER A 289 -3.82 -0.70 26.22
C SER A 289 -3.69 0.82 26.11
N ARG A 290 -3.44 1.34 24.91
CA ARG A 290 -3.33 2.77 24.65
C ARG A 290 -4.63 3.51 24.98
N VAL A 291 -5.75 3.05 24.43
CA VAL A 291 -7.07 3.66 24.67
C VAL A 291 -7.38 3.64 26.18
N LEU A 292 -7.19 2.51 26.84
CA LEU A 292 -7.44 2.42 28.30
C LEU A 292 -6.52 3.33 29.10
N LYS A 293 -5.24 3.47 28.71
CA LYS A 293 -4.29 4.37 29.38
C LYS A 293 -4.75 5.83 29.29
N THR A 294 -5.09 6.32 28.10
CA THR A 294 -5.56 7.70 27.88
C THR A 294 -6.80 8.01 28.71
N PHE A 295 -7.82 7.15 28.66
CA PHE A 295 -9.08 7.41 29.33
C PHE A 295 -9.01 7.18 30.86
N ASN A 296 -8.18 6.24 31.37
CA ASN A 296 -7.95 6.08 32.80
C ASN A 296 -7.13 7.22 33.42
N THR A 297 -6.27 7.88 32.65
CA THR A 297 -5.47 9.02 33.13
C THR A 297 -6.35 10.27 33.24
N GLY A 298 -7.27 10.48 32.30
CA GLY A 298 -8.28 11.52 32.36
C GLY A 298 -9.20 11.40 33.58
N ALA A 299 -9.64 10.17 33.91
CA ALA A 299 -10.47 9.92 35.10
C ALA A 299 -9.77 10.18 36.44
N LYS A 300 -8.44 10.12 36.51
CA LYS A 300 -7.68 10.39 37.76
C LYS A 300 -7.54 11.88 38.06
N ALA A 301 -7.66 12.76 37.06
CA ALA A 301 -7.59 14.21 37.28
C ALA A 301 -8.85 14.75 38.00
N SER A 302 -10.00 14.09 37.86
CA SER A 302 -11.27 14.52 38.46
C SER A 302 -11.55 13.97 39.89
N ASN A 303 -10.72 13.05 40.44
CA ASN A 303 -11.00 12.35 41.72
C ASN A 303 -9.99 12.66 42.85
N THR A 304 -9.48 13.90 42.99
CA THR A 304 -8.72 14.29 44.19
C THR A 304 -9.61 14.91 45.25
N SER A 305 -10.54 14.11 45.82
CA SER A 305 -11.06 14.31 47.18
C SER A 305 -11.67 13.02 47.70
N GLY A 306 -10.85 12.25 48.43
CA GLY A 306 -11.39 11.10 49.20
C GLY A 306 -10.30 10.10 49.55
N ALA A 307 -9.70 10.25 50.75
CA ALA A 307 -8.72 9.34 51.27
C ALA A 307 -9.36 7.98 51.61
N GLY A 308 -8.68 6.89 51.22
CA GLY A 308 -9.01 5.55 51.65
C GLY A 308 -7.91 4.57 51.31
N GLU A 309 -7.13 4.21 52.36
CA GLU A 309 -6.12 3.15 52.31
C GLU A 309 -6.65 1.83 51.75
N SER A 310 -5.94 1.18 50.84
CA SER A 310 -6.01 -0.27 50.72
C SER A 310 -4.78 -0.85 50.02
N THR A 311 -3.99 -1.50 50.81
CA THR A 311 -3.14 -2.70 50.65
C THR A 311 -2.60 -3.08 49.27
N ASN A 312 -1.28 -3.09 49.24
CA ASN A 312 -0.40 -3.73 48.27
C ASN A 312 -0.84 -5.14 47.84
N ASN A 313 -0.97 -5.33 46.57
CA ASN A 313 -0.67 -6.58 45.91
C ASN A 313 0.20 -6.27 44.70
N GLU A 314 1.50 -6.26 44.92
CA GLU A 314 2.51 -6.29 43.87
C GLU A 314 2.50 -7.70 43.25
N GLN A 315 1.86 -7.85 42.13
CA GLN A 315 2.16 -8.89 41.16
C GLN A 315 2.37 -8.21 39.81
N ASN A 316 3.63 -8.16 39.40
CA ASN A 316 4.21 -7.91 38.10
C ASN A 316 3.20 -7.82 36.92
N GLU A 317 2.65 -6.65 36.68
CA GLU A 317 2.33 -6.21 35.32
C GLU A 317 3.57 -5.47 34.79
N GLN A 318 4.39 -6.19 34.05
CA GLN A 318 5.42 -5.56 33.22
C GLN A 318 4.72 -4.60 32.28
N ASP A 319 4.95 -3.32 32.56
CA ASP A 319 4.60 -2.19 31.70
C ASP A 319 5.17 -2.47 30.30
N SER A 320 4.32 -2.90 29.35
CA SER A 320 4.70 -3.17 27.96
C SER A 320 4.66 -1.89 27.11
N SER A 321 5.18 -0.80 27.64
CA SER A 321 5.77 0.23 26.81
C SER A 321 7.00 -0.40 26.19
N LEU A 322 6.99 -0.59 24.85
CA LEU A 322 8.21 -0.94 24.14
C LEU A 322 9.25 0.11 24.52
N ASP A 323 10.21 -0.28 25.37
CA ASP A 323 11.36 0.54 25.63
C ASP A 323 12.22 0.51 24.37
N LEU A 324 11.93 1.44 23.45
CA LEU A 324 12.71 1.62 22.23
C LEU A 324 14.08 2.22 22.52
N ASN A 325 14.39 2.51 23.79
CA ASN A 325 15.64 3.07 24.20
C ASN A 325 16.60 1.96 24.58
N LEU A 326 17.47 1.59 23.66
CA LEU A 326 18.71 0.93 24.03
C LEU A 326 19.60 1.96 24.79
N PRO A 327 20.39 1.53 25.78
CA PRO A 327 21.36 2.41 26.42
C PRO A 327 22.33 2.99 25.39
N GLU A 328 23.01 4.08 25.74
CA GLU A 328 23.99 4.76 24.87
C GLU A 328 24.89 3.73 24.15
N PRO A 329 25.06 3.85 22.83
CA PRO A 329 25.80 2.87 22.07
C PRO A 329 27.30 2.96 22.36
N THR A 330 27.97 1.83 22.38
CA THR A 330 29.42 1.81 22.37
C THR A 330 29.92 2.11 20.95
N SER A 331 30.60 3.25 20.76
CA SER A 331 31.24 3.56 19.48
C SER A 331 32.53 2.74 19.35
N ILE A 332 32.64 1.92 18.33
CA ILE A 332 33.76 1.03 18.05
C ILE A 332 34.63 1.60 16.92
N THR A 333 35.85 1.97 17.24
CA THR A 333 36.82 2.50 16.27
C THR A 333 38.10 1.66 16.17
N ALA A 334 38.29 0.72 17.10
CA ALA A 334 39.46 -0.16 17.15
C ALA A 334 39.04 -1.64 17.21
N PRO A 335 39.80 -2.57 16.60
CA PRO A 335 39.50 -3.98 16.57
C PRO A 335 39.38 -4.62 17.96
N GLU A 336 40.25 -4.28 18.90
CA GLU A 336 40.22 -4.83 20.25
C GLU A 336 38.92 -4.47 20.99
N GLN A 337 38.41 -3.26 20.79
CA GLN A 337 37.11 -2.82 21.35
C GLN A 337 35.96 -3.69 20.87
N PHE A 338 35.94 -4.07 19.58
CA PHE A 338 34.89 -4.92 19.01
C PHE A 338 34.92 -6.33 19.62
N ASP A 339 36.09 -6.97 19.64
CA ASP A 339 36.24 -8.31 20.20
C ASP A 339 35.90 -8.35 21.72
N GLU A 340 36.31 -7.35 22.49
CA GLU A 340 35.96 -7.21 23.90
C GLU A 340 34.45 -7.02 24.09
N TRP A 341 33.84 -6.16 23.30
CA TRP A 341 32.40 -5.90 23.35
C TRP A 341 31.57 -7.17 23.01
N VAL A 342 31.91 -7.84 21.92
CA VAL A 342 31.22 -9.10 21.52
C VAL A 342 31.37 -10.15 22.61
N LYS A 343 32.57 -10.30 23.17
CA LYS A 343 32.80 -11.27 24.24
C LYS A 343 32.01 -10.96 25.51
N ALA A 344 31.90 -9.70 25.89
CA ALA A 344 31.18 -9.26 27.07
C ALA A 344 29.67 -9.52 26.94
N HIS A 345 29.08 -9.31 25.75
CA HIS A 345 27.65 -9.43 25.53
C HIS A 345 27.20 -10.77 24.93
N ARG A 346 28.16 -11.66 24.63
CA ARG A 346 27.89 -13.02 24.11
C ARG A 346 26.93 -13.83 25.01
N VAL A 347 27.00 -13.61 26.33
CA VAL A 347 26.18 -14.32 27.30
C VAL A 347 24.70 -14.01 27.21
N GLU A 348 24.35 -12.91 26.57
CA GLU A 348 22.95 -12.49 26.31
C GLU A 348 22.33 -13.24 25.12
N VAL A 349 23.16 -13.76 24.21
CA VAL A 349 22.73 -14.48 23.03
C VAL A 349 22.48 -15.95 23.35
N LYS A 350 21.20 -16.33 23.49
CA LYS A 350 20.78 -17.67 23.94
C LYS A 350 20.14 -18.50 22.81
N VAL A 351 20.59 -18.24 21.60
CA VAL A 351 20.15 -19.02 20.44
C VAL A 351 20.83 -20.39 20.48
N PRO A 352 20.13 -21.52 20.30
CA PRO A 352 20.72 -22.86 20.18
C PRO A 352 21.83 -22.91 19.13
N GLY A 353 22.89 -23.70 19.41
CA GLY A 353 24.16 -23.61 18.71
C GLY A 353 24.20 -23.97 17.23
N GLU A 354 23.22 -24.70 16.71
CA GLU A 354 23.03 -24.95 15.28
C GLU A 354 21.54 -24.94 15.02
N ILE A 355 21.06 -23.80 14.50
CA ILE A 355 19.77 -23.84 13.85
C ILE A 355 20.06 -24.53 12.51
N ALA A 356 19.47 -25.69 12.29
CA ALA A 356 19.70 -26.47 11.09
C ALA A 356 19.50 -25.62 9.85
N ASP A 357 20.47 -25.65 8.91
CA ASP A 357 20.27 -25.06 7.60
C ASP A 357 19.16 -25.85 6.91
N PHE A 358 18.03 -25.24 6.71
CA PHE A 358 16.95 -25.84 5.96
C PHE A 358 17.29 -25.80 4.48
N THR A 359 17.23 -26.95 3.84
CA THR A 359 17.37 -27.05 2.40
C THR A 359 16.00 -27.29 1.75
N VAL A 360 15.89 -26.97 0.49
CA VAL A 360 14.64 -27.21 -0.27
C VAL A 360 14.24 -28.69 -0.27
N SER A 361 15.21 -29.61 -0.20
CA SER A 361 14.98 -31.06 -0.14
C SER A 361 14.31 -31.51 1.17
N ASP A 362 14.43 -30.74 2.24
CA ASP A 362 13.90 -31.10 3.56
C ASP A 362 12.36 -30.97 3.65
N TYR A 363 11.73 -30.31 2.66
CA TYR A 363 10.27 -30.15 2.63
C TYR A 363 9.53 -31.45 2.30
N GLY A 364 10.19 -32.39 1.63
CA GLY A 364 9.55 -33.59 1.05
C GLY A 364 8.94 -34.60 2.03
N ASP A 365 9.35 -34.61 3.32
CA ASP A 365 8.79 -35.48 4.35
C ASP A 365 7.76 -34.82 5.28
N GLY A 366 7.52 -33.50 5.11
CA GLY A 366 6.58 -32.73 5.92
C GLY A 366 7.04 -32.45 7.37
N SER A 367 8.13 -33.05 7.83
CA SER A 367 8.62 -32.90 9.22
C SER A 367 9.16 -31.51 9.52
N GLN A 368 9.64 -30.83 8.50
CA GLN A 368 10.28 -29.52 8.60
C GLN A 368 9.28 -28.34 8.60
N ARG A 369 7.99 -28.58 8.31
CA ARG A 369 6.94 -27.54 8.37
C ARG A 369 6.81 -26.91 9.75
N HIS A 370 7.13 -27.66 10.80
CA HIS A 370 7.05 -27.25 12.19
C HIS A 370 8.36 -26.67 12.75
N ALA A 371 9.24 -26.19 11.88
CA ALA A 371 10.44 -25.49 12.33
C ALA A 371 10.08 -24.20 13.07
N ILE A 372 10.64 -24.04 14.26
CA ILE A 372 10.31 -22.96 15.19
C ILE A 372 11.43 -21.90 15.18
N CYS A 373 11.07 -20.63 14.99
CA CYS A 373 11.99 -19.50 15.13
C CYS A 373 11.63 -18.57 16.30
N GLY A 374 10.35 -18.56 16.74
CA GLY A 374 9.77 -17.51 17.57
C GLY A 374 10.47 -17.24 18.90
N ASP A 375 10.78 -18.27 19.68
CA ASP A 375 11.40 -18.10 20.99
C ASP A 375 12.90 -17.70 20.89
N ALA A 376 13.57 -18.08 19.81
CA ALA A 376 14.99 -17.83 19.63
C ALA A 376 15.30 -16.40 19.20
N VAL A 377 14.40 -15.74 18.41
CA VAL A 377 14.67 -14.40 17.86
C VAL A 377 14.85 -13.33 18.94
N GLY A 378 14.15 -13.46 20.07
CA GLY A 378 14.28 -12.56 21.22
C GLY A 378 15.67 -12.54 21.86
N HIS A 379 16.50 -13.53 21.59
CA HIS A 379 17.84 -13.71 22.19
C HIS A 379 18.97 -13.74 21.15
N ALA A 380 18.71 -13.28 19.93
CA ALA A 380 19.66 -13.23 18.84
C ALA A 380 20.46 -11.91 18.80
N TRP A 381 21.56 -11.90 18.07
CA TRP A 381 22.19 -10.64 17.64
C TRP A 381 21.26 -9.88 16.68
N THR A 382 21.24 -8.57 16.77
CA THR A 382 20.64 -7.70 15.73
C THR A 382 21.77 -7.07 14.94
N VAL A 383 21.74 -7.19 13.62
CA VAL A 383 22.72 -6.53 12.72
C VAL A 383 22.00 -5.60 11.79
N ALA A 384 22.48 -4.38 11.67
CA ALA A 384 21.99 -3.37 10.76
C ALA A 384 23.13 -2.54 10.17
N ALA A 385 22.90 -1.92 9.02
CA ALA A 385 23.78 -0.93 8.41
C ALA A 385 22.94 0.22 7.84
N TRP A 386 23.54 1.39 7.70
CA TRP A 386 22.90 2.59 7.17
C TRP A 386 23.72 3.20 6.06
N GLY A 387 23.05 3.70 5.04
CA GLY A 387 23.67 4.30 3.87
C GLY A 387 22.71 4.35 2.67
N ASP A 388 23.27 4.42 1.49
CA ASP A 388 22.54 4.25 0.24
C ASP A 388 22.63 2.77 -0.19
N GLU A 389 21.51 2.06 -0.17
CA GLU A 389 21.41 0.62 -0.45
C GLU A 389 21.14 0.29 -1.93
N ARG A 390 21.01 1.31 -2.79
CA ARG A 390 20.67 1.10 -4.20
C ARG A 390 21.71 0.26 -4.94
N PRO A 391 21.29 -0.78 -5.68
CA PRO A 391 22.21 -1.65 -6.40
C PRO A 391 23.14 -0.88 -7.35
N GLY A 392 24.41 -1.29 -7.42
CA GLY A 392 25.43 -0.65 -8.25
C GLY A 392 25.90 0.75 -7.78
N ARG A 393 25.29 1.31 -6.72
CA ARG A 393 25.62 2.63 -6.16
C ARG A 393 25.69 2.63 -4.65
N ALA A 394 25.67 1.47 -4.02
CA ALA A 394 25.62 1.34 -2.57
C ALA A 394 26.80 2.03 -1.87
N THR A 395 26.47 2.73 -0.78
CA THR A 395 27.46 3.34 0.13
C THR A 395 27.02 3.15 1.56
N ALA A 396 27.95 2.79 2.45
CA ALA A 396 27.63 2.58 3.86
C ALA A 396 28.23 3.69 4.74
N GLN A 397 27.53 4.09 5.79
CA GLN A 397 27.92 5.13 6.75
C GLN A 397 28.26 4.53 8.11
N ALA A 398 27.58 3.49 8.54
CA ALA A 398 27.78 2.80 9.80
C ALA A 398 27.25 1.37 9.72
N ILE A 399 27.84 0.50 10.53
CA ILE A 399 27.37 -0.86 10.80
C ILE A 399 27.13 -0.97 12.31
N ALA A 400 26.10 -1.67 12.75
CA ALA A 400 25.86 -1.92 14.15
C ALA A 400 25.55 -3.39 14.45
N VAL A 401 25.95 -3.80 15.63
CA VAL A 401 25.60 -5.08 16.24
C VAL A 401 24.97 -4.78 17.60
N ALA A 402 23.81 -5.40 17.90
CA ALA A 402 23.13 -5.19 19.16
C ALA A 402 22.64 -6.50 19.79
N THR A 403 22.47 -6.48 21.11
CA THR A 403 21.74 -7.46 21.90
C THR A 403 20.42 -6.87 22.40
N ALA A 404 19.75 -7.52 23.34
CA ALA A 404 18.54 -6.98 23.97
C ALA A 404 18.83 -5.71 24.81
N THR A 405 20.04 -5.55 25.30
CA THR A 405 20.35 -4.54 26.32
C THR A 405 21.46 -3.57 25.90
N SER A 406 22.19 -3.86 24.82
CA SER A 406 23.38 -3.08 24.43
C SER A 406 23.55 -3.04 22.92
N ALA A 407 24.15 -1.97 22.41
CA ALA A 407 24.51 -1.81 21.01
C ALA A 407 25.95 -1.32 20.84
N ALA A 408 26.63 -1.85 19.81
CA ALA A 408 27.92 -1.37 19.31
C ALA A 408 27.70 -0.77 17.91
N ILE A 409 28.09 0.48 17.72
CA ILE A 409 28.06 1.15 16.42
C ILE A 409 29.47 1.33 15.91
N VAL A 410 29.72 0.90 14.70
CA VAL A 410 31.00 0.98 13.98
C VAL A 410 30.84 2.03 12.87
N PRO A 411 31.32 3.26 13.09
CA PRO A 411 31.25 4.29 12.04
C PRO A 411 32.25 3.96 10.92
N LEU A 412 31.89 4.30 9.68
CA LEU A 412 32.74 4.10 8.51
C LEU A 412 33.42 5.40 8.08
N PRO A 413 34.61 5.35 7.47
CA PRO A 413 35.39 4.16 7.07
C PRO A 413 36.13 3.46 8.24
N ILE A 414 36.42 2.18 8.06
CA ILE A 414 37.11 1.33 9.05
C ILE A 414 38.50 0.87 8.56
N THR A 415 39.33 0.45 9.51
CA THR A 415 40.66 -0.15 9.22
C THR A 415 40.50 -1.57 8.70
N ASP A 416 41.50 -2.07 7.95
CA ASP A 416 41.47 -3.45 7.42
C ASP A 416 41.43 -4.50 8.55
N THR A 417 42.03 -4.20 9.69
CA THR A 417 41.99 -5.08 10.85
C THR A 417 40.63 -5.17 11.50
N LEU A 418 39.92 -4.06 11.63
CA LEU A 418 38.53 -4.04 12.14
C LEU A 418 37.59 -4.70 11.14
N ARG A 419 37.80 -4.46 9.83
CA ARG A 419 37.04 -5.13 8.75
C ARG A 419 37.19 -6.66 8.85
N ALA A 420 38.39 -7.15 9.02
CA ALA A 420 38.62 -8.59 9.16
C ALA A 420 37.95 -9.20 10.41
N GLN A 421 37.81 -8.44 11.50
CA GLN A 421 37.08 -8.90 12.70
C GLN A 421 35.57 -8.91 12.48
N LEU A 422 35.02 -7.85 11.89
CA LEU A 422 33.61 -7.81 11.49
C LEU A 422 33.27 -8.96 10.52
N ALA A 423 34.11 -9.19 9.51
CA ALA A 423 33.94 -10.29 8.58
C ALA A 423 33.89 -11.66 9.28
N ARG A 424 34.80 -11.89 10.26
CA ARG A 424 34.78 -13.12 11.08
C ARG A 424 33.52 -13.24 11.91
N PHE A 425 33.09 -12.14 12.53
CA PHE A 425 31.84 -12.12 13.32
C PHE A 425 30.62 -12.43 12.44
N LEU A 426 30.44 -11.72 11.34
CA LEU A 426 29.33 -11.89 10.41
C LEU A 426 29.29 -13.32 9.86
N LYS A 427 30.45 -13.94 9.60
CA LYS A 427 30.54 -15.31 9.13
C LYS A 427 30.26 -16.35 10.23
N SER A 428 30.71 -16.11 11.47
CA SER A 428 30.54 -17.10 12.55
C SER A 428 29.21 -17.01 13.29
N GLU A 429 28.57 -15.86 13.29
CA GLU A 429 27.34 -15.57 14.06
C GLU A 429 26.07 -15.38 13.19
N HIS A 430 26.18 -15.48 11.85
CA HIS A 430 25.05 -15.25 10.95
C HIS A 430 23.79 -16.03 11.34
N SER A 431 23.93 -17.34 11.66
CA SER A 431 22.82 -18.21 12.06
C SER A 431 22.18 -17.87 13.41
N ARG A 432 22.71 -16.88 14.13
CA ARG A 432 22.22 -16.34 15.41
C ARG A 432 21.87 -14.85 15.31
N THR A 433 21.60 -14.39 14.11
CA THR A 433 21.41 -12.97 13.80
C THR A 433 20.04 -12.71 13.22
N ILE A 434 19.43 -11.62 13.66
CA ILE A 434 18.22 -11.05 13.05
C ILE A 434 18.58 -9.78 12.30
N VAL A 435 17.90 -9.56 11.20
CA VAL A 435 18.07 -8.40 10.31
C VAL A 435 16.71 -7.83 9.87
N HIS A 436 16.74 -6.68 9.22
CA HIS A 436 15.61 -6.15 8.46
C HIS A 436 16.09 -5.84 7.05
N GLY A 437 15.57 -6.62 6.05
CA GLY A 437 16.00 -6.49 4.67
C GLY A 437 17.42 -7.04 4.45
N TYR A 438 17.56 -8.37 4.45
CA TYR A 438 18.86 -9.04 4.28
C TYR A 438 19.53 -8.67 2.95
N LYS A 439 18.79 -8.58 1.88
CA LYS A 439 19.29 -8.21 0.55
C LYS A 439 19.89 -6.80 0.54
N GLU A 440 19.19 -5.84 1.10
CA GLU A 440 19.59 -4.45 1.26
C GLU A 440 20.83 -4.33 2.16
N LEU A 441 20.85 -5.09 3.25
CA LEU A 441 22.03 -5.18 4.12
C LEU A 441 23.27 -5.69 3.37
N LEU A 442 23.13 -6.68 2.50
CA LEU A 442 24.25 -7.18 1.70
C LEU A 442 24.82 -6.12 0.74
N HIS A 443 24.01 -5.24 0.17
CA HIS A 443 24.50 -4.12 -0.64
C HIS A 443 25.31 -3.15 0.19
N LEU A 444 24.87 -2.81 1.41
CA LEU A 444 25.60 -1.92 2.31
C LEU A 444 26.91 -2.55 2.82
N LEU A 445 26.89 -3.83 3.17
CA LEU A 445 28.09 -4.55 3.60
C LEU A 445 29.10 -4.69 2.43
N GLY A 446 28.61 -5.01 1.23
CA GLY A 446 29.42 -5.13 0.02
C GLY A 446 30.14 -3.83 -0.35
N ALA A 447 29.54 -2.67 -0.06
CA ALA A 447 30.15 -1.35 -0.29
C ALA A 447 31.44 -1.12 0.54
N VAL A 448 31.68 -1.95 1.56
CA VAL A 448 32.88 -1.89 2.42
C VAL A 448 33.63 -3.22 2.48
N ASP A 449 33.49 -4.04 1.43
CA ASP A 449 34.13 -5.36 1.28
C ASP A 449 33.81 -6.33 2.45
N LEU A 450 32.59 -6.30 2.94
CA LEU A 450 32.05 -7.24 3.91
C LEU A 450 30.93 -8.08 3.28
N ASP A 451 30.75 -9.28 3.80
CA ASP A 451 29.68 -10.20 3.41
C ASP A 451 29.15 -10.93 4.66
N MET A 452 27.93 -11.41 4.57
CA MET A 452 27.25 -12.12 5.65
C MET A 452 26.47 -13.32 5.07
N ASP A 453 26.68 -14.51 5.60
CA ASP A 453 25.87 -15.66 5.26
C ASP A 453 24.41 -15.52 5.79
N LEU A 454 23.53 -16.47 5.46
CA LEU A 454 22.10 -16.39 5.75
C LEU A 454 21.83 -16.11 7.23
N PRO A 455 21.10 -15.03 7.58
CA PRO A 455 20.70 -14.78 8.96
C PRO A 455 19.63 -15.78 9.43
N MET A 456 19.41 -15.84 10.74
CA MET A 456 18.36 -16.66 11.32
C MET A 456 16.96 -16.18 10.93
N PHE A 457 16.79 -14.85 10.88
CA PHE A 457 15.48 -14.22 10.71
C PHE A 457 15.60 -12.85 10.05
N ASP A 458 14.69 -12.57 9.13
CA ASP A 458 14.53 -11.25 8.49
C ASP A 458 13.13 -10.71 8.75
N THR A 459 13.06 -9.57 9.44
CA THR A 459 11.79 -8.97 9.84
C THR A 459 10.99 -8.37 8.67
N LYS A 460 11.64 -7.97 7.56
CA LYS A 460 10.96 -7.53 6.32
C LYS A 460 10.25 -8.71 5.67
N LEU A 461 10.95 -9.83 5.48
CA LEU A 461 10.39 -11.06 4.94
C LEU A 461 9.32 -11.66 5.85
N ALA A 462 9.54 -11.64 7.17
CA ALA A 462 8.57 -12.14 8.14
C ALA A 462 7.27 -11.32 8.12
N GLY A 463 7.33 -10.00 8.04
CA GLY A 463 6.16 -9.14 7.90
C GLY A 463 5.35 -9.46 6.64
N TYR A 464 6.03 -9.65 5.52
CA TYR A 464 5.40 -10.06 4.28
C TYR A 464 4.75 -11.46 4.37
N LEU A 465 5.41 -12.45 4.94
CA LEU A 465 4.83 -13.80 5.11
C LEU A 465 3.67 -13.79 6.13
N ALA A 466 3.74 -12.94 7.14
CA ALA A 466 2.65 -12.74 8.07
C ALA A 466 1.42 -12.09 7.40
N GLN A 467 1.61 -11.12 6.53
CA GLN A 467 0.53 -10.41 5.84
C GLN A 467 0.91 -10.05 4.41
N PRO A 468 0.77 -10.97 3.44
CA PRO A 468 1.24 -10.76 2.06
C PRO A 468 0.57 -9.63 1.30
N ASP A 469 -0.64 -9.21 1.69
CA ASP A 469 -1.36 -8.08 1.08
C ASP A 469 -0.96 -6.71 1.66
N PHE A 470 -0.10 -6.69 2.70
CA PHE A 470 0.49 -5.48 3.25
C PHE A 470 1.95 -5.34 2.80
N HIS A 471 2.26 -4.23 2.15
CA HIS A 471 3.62 -3.87 1.75
C HIS A 471 4.10 -2.69 2.59
N ALA A 472 5.22 -2.87 3.29
CA ALA A 472 5.91 -1.81 4.02
C ALA A 472 7.05 -1.26 3.17
N ASP A 473 6.97 0.02 2.77
CA ASP A 473 8.03 0.69 2.01
C ASP A 473 9.26 1.03 2.88
N SER A 474 9.15 0.93 4.21
CA SER A 474 10.21 1.27 5.17
C SER A 474 10.06 0.53 6.49
N LEU A 475 11.17 0.45 7.25
CA LEU A 475 11.19 -0.04 8.63
C LEU A 475 10.16 0.70 9.51
N LYS A 476 10.00 2.02 9.29
CA LYS A 476 9.03 2.85 10.00
C LYS A 476 7.59 2.38 9.75
N GLN A 477 7.20 2.15 8.50
CA GLN A 477 5.86 1.65 8.17
C GLN A 477 5.63 0.24 8.72
N ALA A 478 6.65 -0.63 8.69
CA ALA A 478 6.56 -1.94 9.30
C ALA A 478 6.32 -1.84 10.82
N ALA A 479 7.01 -0.93 11.50
CA ALA A 479 6.82 -0.66 12.91
C ALA A 479 5.42 -0.07 13.20
N GLU A 480 4.97 0.88 12.40
CA GLU A 480 3.64 1.47 12.54
C GLU A 480 2.54 0.41 12.41
N HIS A 481 2.71 -0.53 11.48
CA HIS A 481 1.71 -1.57 11.23
C HIS A 481 1.75 -2.72 12.25
N PHE A 482 2.92 -3.31 12.45
CA PHE A 482 3.03 -4.53 13.29
C PHE A 482 3.26 -4.24 14.77
N LEU A 483 3.80 -3.06 15.11
CA LEU A 483 4.09 -2.67 16.48
C LEU A 483 3.12 -1.60 17.03
N ASP A 484 2.25 -1.04 16.18
CA ASP A 484 1.34 0.06 16.53
C ASP A 484 2.10 1.27 17.11
N ILE A 485 3.30 1.55 16.58
CA ILE A 485 4.17 2.65 16.99
C ILE A 485 3.98 3.78 16.01
N HIS A 486 3.61 4.98 16.50
CA HIS A 486 3.54 6.17 15.67
C HIS A 486 4.74 7.06 15.91
N PHE A 487 5.48 7.34 14.83
CA PHE A 487 6.60 8.27 14.87
C PHE A 487 6.08 9.69 14.62
N THR A 488 6.43 10.64 15.48
CA THR A 488 6.30 12.06 15.18
C THR A 488 7.33 12.42 14.10
N GLU A 489 6.86 12.86 12.93
CA GLU A 489 7.76 13.38 11.90
C GLU A 489 8.34 14.71 12.38
N THR A 490 9.63 14.73 12.67
CA THR A 490 10.43 15.94 12.52
C THR A 490 10.50 16.24 11.03
N GLU A 491 10.09 17.40 10.62
CA GLU A 491 9.92 17.84 9.24
C GLU A 491 11.18 17.58 8.42
N GLN A 492 11.05 16.81 7.32
CA GLN A 492 12.05 16.90 6.25
C GLN A 492 11.89 18.26 5.56
N PRO A 493 12.97 19.01 5.31
CA PRO A 493 12.87 20.28 4.61
C PRO A 493 12.35 20.04 3.19
N SER A 494 11.16 20.55 2.91
CA SER A 494 10.63 20.64 1.56
C SER A 494 11.59 21.50 0.72
N GLN A 495 12.13 20.94 -0.36
CA GLN A 495 12.90 21.70 -1.34
C GLN A 495 12.11 22.93 -1.79
N GLY A 496 12.53 24.12 -1.36
CA GLY A 496 12.11 25.37 -1.97
C GLY A 496 11.64 26.52 -1.08
N THR A 497 12.12 26.68 0.15
CA THR A 497 12.04 27.97 0.86
C THR A 497 13.35 28.24 1.60
N LEU A 498 14.00 29.33 1.22
CA LEU A 498 15.10 29.93 1.97
C LEU A 498 14.46 30.66 3.17
N ASP A 499 14.39 30.01 4.31
CA ASP A 499 14.13 30.66 5.59
C ASP A 499 15.40 30.52 6.44
N PHE A 500 15.94 31.71 6.79
CA PHE A 500 17.02 31.88 7.72
C PHE A 500 16.42 31.97 9.12
N ASP A 501 16.26 30.85 9.80
CA ASP A 501 16.26 30.76 11.26
C ASP A 501 16.93 29.44 11.68
N ASP A 502 18.13 29.60 12.17
CA ASP A 502 19.12 28.57 12.50
C ASP A 502 18.92 28.18 13.96
N ASP A 503 18.00 27.25 14.21
CA ASP A 503 17.93 26.44 15.44
C ASP A 503 17.31 25.06 15.12
N GLN A 504 17.87 24.35 14.13
CA GLN A 504 17.61 22.92 13.98
C GLN A 504 18.48 22.19 15.02
N VAL A 505 17.85 21.59 16.00
CA VAL A 505 18.46 20.54 16.81
C VAL A 505 18.71 19.39 15.85
N GLU A 506 19.95 19.22 15.36
CA GLU A 506 20.39 18.02 14.66
C GLU A 506 20.17 16.84 15.61
N GLU A 507 19.19 15.97 15.31
CA GLU A 507 19.08 14.69 16.03
C GLU A 507 20.42 13.94 15.90
N ASP A 508 20.93 13.43 17.00
CA ASP A 508 22.15 12.61 16.99
C ASP A 508 21.90 11.40 16.05
N PRO A 509 22.68 11.22 14.98
CA PRO A 509 22.54 10.07 14.09
C PRO A 509 22.55 8.72 14.83
N ASN A 510 23.15 8.64 16.01
CA ASN A 510 23.19 7.44 16.83
C ASN A 510 21.85 7.17 17.53
N GLU A 511 21.10 8.19 17.90
CA GLU A 511 19.77 8.02 18.48
C GLU A 511 18.81 7.38 17.48
N HIS A 512 18.81 7.85 16.23
CA HIS A 512 18.05 7.24 15.15
C HIS A 512 18.45 5.76 14.91
N ARG A 513 19.76 5.48 14.90
CA ARG A 513 20.29 4.12 14.72
C ARG A 513 19.91 3.18 15.85
N LEU A 514 19.93 3.64 17.08
CA LEU A 514 19.47 2.88 18.26
C LEU A 514 17.98 2.55 18.17
N ARG A 515 17.17 3.53 17.78
CA ARG A 515 15.75 3.36 17.57
C ARG A 515 15.46 2.29 16.50
N ASP A 516 16.16 2.33 15.37
CA ASP A 516 16.02 1.32 14.31
C ASP A 516 16.37 -0.09 14.80
N LEU A 517 17.47 -0.25 15.55
CA LEU A 517 17.86 -1.53 16.14
C LEU A 517 16.78 -2.07 17.10
N ALA A 518 16.20 -1.20 17.93
CA ALA A 518 15.14 -1.56 18.86
C ALA A 518 13.86 -1.96 18.09
N ILE A 519 13.54 -1.27 17.00
CA ILE A 519 12.41 -1.60 16.14
C ILE A 519 12.60 -2.97 15.46
N ILE A 520 13.75 -3.22 14.86
CA ILE A 520 14.07 -4.50 14.21
C ILE A 520 13.87 -5.64 15.20
N ARG A 521 14.40 -5.49 16.41
CA ARG A 521 14.25 -6.48 17.47
C ARG A 521 12.82 -6.68 17.89
N SER A 522 12.08 -5.60 18.10
CA SER A 522 10.66 -5.65 18.50
C SER A 522 9.80 -6.31 17.42
N LEU A 523 10.08 -6.01 16.13
CA LEU A 523 9.45 -6.69 15.01
C LEU A 523 9.75 -8.20 15.03
N ALA A 524 10.99 -8.60 15.28
CA ALA A 524 11.35 -10.02 15.35
C ALA A 524 10.59 -10.74 16.47
N VAL A 525 10.55 -10.16 17.67
CA VAL A 525 9.81 -10.71 18.83
C VAL A 525 8.30 -10.80 18.56
N THR A 526 7.75 -9.84 17.83
CA THR A 526 6.32 -9.82 17.49
C THR A 526 5.98 -10.78 16.35
N LEU A 527 6.79 -10.82 15.29
CA LEU A 527 6.55 -11.61 14.10
C LEU A 527 6.98 -13.08 14.24
N GLY A 528 7.99 -13.38 15.05
CA GLY A 528 8.48 -14.74 15.24
C GLY A 528 7.38 -15.73 15.61
N PRO A 529 6.60 -15.50 16.69
CA PRO A 529 5.49 -16.37 17.05
C PRO A 529 4.41 -16.48 15.96
N ILE A 530 4.14 -15.41 15.20
CA ILE A 530 3.18 -15.40 14.09
C ILE A 530 3.68 -16.30 12.95
N ILE A 531 4.95 -16.23 12.63
CA ILE A 531 5.57 -17.06 11.59
C ILE A 531 5.55 -18.54 11.98
N ASP A 532 5.76 -18.85 13.26
CA ASP A 532 5.67 -20.22 13.77
C ASP A 532 4.23 -20.75 13.76
N GLU A 533 3.26 -19.98 14.25
CA GLU A 533 1.83 -20.34 14.23
C GLU A 533 1.34 -20.58 12.80
N ARG A 534 1.85 -19.83 11.84
CA ARG A 534 1.50 -19.95 10.42
C ARG A 534 2.35 -20.98 9.67
N GLU A 535 3.25 -21.67 10.34
CA GLU A 535 4.15 -22.68 9.75
C GLU A 535 4.99 -22.12 8.57
N GLN A 536 5.42 -20.84 8.66
CA GLN A 536 6.14 -20.15 7.59
C GLN A 536 7.66 -20.06 7.83
N CYS A 537 8.17 -20.56 8.96
CA CYS A 537 9.59 -20.50 9.29
C CYS A 537 10.47 -21.22 8.26
N TRP A 538 10.07 -22.43 7.85
CA TRP A 538 10.79 -23.16 6.81
C TRP A 538 10.81 -22.38 5.48
N LEU A 539 9.67 -21.86 5.04
CA LEU A 539 9.55 -21.09 3.80
C LEU A 539 10.49 -19.87 3.80
N MET A 540 10.53 -19.14 4.90
CA MET A 540 11.43 -17.99 5.06
C MET A 540 12.89 -18.42 4.94
N ARG A 541 13.29 -19.49 5.62
CA ARG A 541 14.70 -19.88 5.74
C ARG A 541 15.21 -20.69 4.56
N ALA A 542 14.38 -21.57 3.97
CA ALA A 542 14.77 -22.42 2.86
C ALA A 542 14.55 -21.78 1.48
N ILE A 543 13.66 -20.81 1.36
CA ILE A 543 13.32 -20.18 0.08
C ILE A 543 13.63 -18.67 0.10
N GLU A 544 12.97 -17.88 0.96
CA GLU A 544 13.01 -16.41 0.84
C GLU A 544 14.41 -15.83 1.14
N LEU A 545 15.05 -16.25 2.22
CA LEU A 545 16.40 -15.79 2.56
C LEU A 545 17.45 -16.23 1.52
N PRO A 546 17.53 -17.50 1.07
CA PRO A 546 18.44 -17.86 0.00
C PRO A 546 18.19 -17.10 -1.30
N VAL A 547 16.93 -16.86 -1.68
CA VAL A 547 16.59 -16.05 -2.86
C VAL A 547 17.09 -14.61 -2.70
N SER A 548 16.97 -14.01 -1.50
CA SER A 548 17.51 -12.66 -1.25
C SER A 548 19.01 -12.57 -1.61
N ARG A 549 19.75 -13.63 -1.31
CA ARG A 549 21.18 -13.69 -1.66
C ARG A 549 21.42 -13.80 -3.17
N VAL A 550 20.65 -14.65 -3.87
CA VAL A 550 20.70 -14.77 -5.34
C VAL A 550 20.35 -13.43 -5.98
N LEU A 551 19.27 -12.79 -5.52
CA LEU A 551 18.84 -11.48 -6.03
C LEU A 551 19.90 -10.39 -5.79
N HIS A 552 20.55 -10.37 -4.62
CA HIS A 552 21.66 -9.48 -4.37
C HIS A 552 22.78 -9.67 -5.40
N GLY A 553 23.16 -10.91 -5.71
CA GLY A 553 24.18 -11.21 -6.74
C GLY A 553 23.77 -10.70 -8.12
N MET A 554 22.52 -10.88 -8.51
CA MET A 554 21.96 -10.38 -9.76
C MET A 554 21.95 -8.85 -9.82
N GLU A 555 21.47 -8.20 -8.77
CA GLU A 555 21.41 -6.74 -8.62
C GLU A 555 22.81 -6.10 -8.62
N HIS A 556 23.76 -6.70 -7.90
CA HIS A 556 25.14 -6.26 -7.86
C HIS A 556 25.82 -6.37 -9.25
N THR A 557 25.55 -7.46 -9.96
CA THR A 557 26.07 -7.68 -11.32
C THR A 557 25.41 -6.72 -12.32
N GLY A 558 24.09 -6.56 -12.30
CA GLY A 558 23.34 -5.82 -13.28
C GLY A 558 23.35 -6.43 -14.69
N ALA A 559 22.57 -5.90 -15.59
CA ALA A 559 22.46 -6.33 -16.99
C ALA A 559 23.12 -5.30 -17.94
N LYS A 560 24.08 -5.73 -18.75
CA LYS A 560 24.79 -4.89 -19.73
C LYS A 560 23.86 -4.45 -20.85
N VAL A 561 23.93 -3.18 -21.25
CA VAL A 561 23.14 -2.64 -22.35
C VAL A 561 24.01 -1.95 -23.40
N ASP A 562 23.57 -1.99 -24.65
CA ASP A 562 24.11 -1.20 -25.75
C ASP A 562 23.53 0.23 -25.68
N SER A 563 24.27 1.12 -25.03
CA SER A 563 23.86 2.52 -24.80
C SER A 563 23.72 3.30 -26.12
N VAL A 564 24.52 2.97 -27.15
CA VAL A 564 24.42 3.63 -28.45
C VAL A 564 23.14 3.25 -29.17
N ARG A 565 22.78 1.96 -29.13
CA ARG A 565 21.52 1.45 -29.68
C ARG A 565 20.30 2.01 -28.94
N LEU A 566 20.36 2.13 -27.63
CA LEU A 566 19.28 2.75 -26.80
C LEU A 566 19.02 4.20 -27.24
N VAL A 567 20.06 5.01 -27.37
CA VAL A 567 19.93 6.41 -27.80
C VAL A 567 19.34 6.50 -29.22
N SER A 568 19.82 5.66 -30.15
CA SER A 568 19.29 5.61 -31.51
C SER A 568 17.79 5.23 -31.53
N MET A 569 17.38 4.24 -30.74
CA MET A 569 15.98 3.82 -30.66
C MET A 569 15.10 4.92 -30.08
N ARG A 570 15.55 5.63 -29.01
CA ARG A 570 14.81 6.77 -28.44
C ARG A 570 14.53 7.82 -29.52
N ASP A 571 15.55 8.18 -30.31
CA ASP A 571 15.44 9.21 -31.34
C ASP A 571 14.50 8.76 -32.47
N GLN A 572 14.56 7.48 -32.87
CA GLN A 572 13.63 6.88 -33.82
C GLN A 572 12.19 6.95 -33.30
N PHE A 573 11.93 6.47 -32.09
CA PHE A 573 10.59 6.52 -31.52
C PHE A 573 10.10 7.97 -31.32
N ALA A 574 10.98 8.91 -31.02
CA ALA A 574 10.62 10.32 -30.94
C ALA A 574 10.19 10.88 -32.30
N ALA A 575 10.82 10.47 -33.39
CA ALA A 575 10.43 10.85 -34.74
C ALA A 575 9.09 10.21 -35.15
N GLU A 576 8.91 8.92 -34.92
CA GLU A 576 7.66 8.21 -35.20
C GLU A 576 6.47 8.77 -34.38
N ALA A 577 6.69 9.13 -33.13
CA ALA A 577 5.67 9.73 -32.28
C ALA A 577 5.22 11.10 -32.80
N ARG A 578 6.16 11.91 -33.26
CA ARG A 578 5.86 13.20 -33.95
C ARG A 578 5.05 13.00 -35.20
N GLN A 579 5.46 12.06 -36.05
CA GLN A 579 4.73 11.76 -37.29
C GLN A 579 3.29 11.31 -36.99
N ALA A 580 3.09 10.43 -35.99
CA ALA A 580 1.76 9.99 -35.59
C ALA A 580 0.93 11.14 -35.01
N GLN A 581 1.56 12.08 -34.28
CA GLN A 581 0.92 13.28 -33.76
C GLN A 581 0.48 14.22 -34.87
N GLU A 582 1.32 14.48 -35.85
CA GLU A 582 1.01 15.32 -37.00
C GLU A 582 -0.16 14.74 -37.81
N MET A 583 -0.15 13.42 -38.06
CA MET A 583 -1.26 12.72 -38.71
C MET A 583 -2.58 12.85 -37.89
N ALA A 584 -2.53 12.72 -36.57
CA ALA A 584 -3.69 12.90 -35.74
C ALA A 584 -4.23 14.33 -35.81
N TRP A 585 -3.37 15.35 -35.82
CA TRP A 585 -3.76 16.74 -35.99
C TRP A 585 -4.37 17.03 -37.36
N GLU A 586 -3.84 16.43 -38.42
CA GLU A 586 -4.38 16.54 -39.77
C GLU A 586 -5.83 16.02 -39.81
N TYR A 587 -6.11 14.83 -39.24
CA TYR A 587 -7.46 14.30 -39.16
C TYR A 587 -8.36 15.09 -38.20
N ALA A 588 -7.83 15.63 -37.11
CA ALA A 588 -8.57 16.49 -36.19
C ALA A 588 -8.93 17.86 -36.85
N GLY A 589 -8.08 18.34 -37.73
CA GLY A 589 -8.19 19.68 -38.35
C GLY A 589 -7.69 20.80 -37.46
N THR A 590 -7.06 20.46 -36.34
CA THR A 590 -6.47 21.39 -35.36
C THR A 590 -5.42 20.69 -34.49
N GLU A 591 -4.45 21.47 -34.01
CA GLU A 591 -3.50 20.97 -33.02
C GLU A 591 -4.19 20.79 -31.68
N ILE A 592 -4.04 19.60 -31.09
CA ILE A 592 -4.61 19.23 -29.78
C ILE A 592 -3.58 18.47 -28.95
N ASN A 593 -3.75 18.51 -27.64
CA ASN A 593 -2.99 17.65 -26.75
C ASN A 593 -3.60 16.25 -26.74
N LEU A 594 -2.91 15.28 -27.39
CA LEU A 594 -3.33 13.89 -27.51
C LEU A 594 -3.31 13.12 -26.16
N GLN A 595 -2.76 13.73 -25.10
CA GLN A 595 -2.81 13.18 -23.74
C GLN A 595 -3.95 13.77 -22.92
N SER A 596 -4.65 14.84 -23.40
CA SER A 596 -5.75 15.45 -22.68
C SER A 596 -7.08 14.73 -22.93
N PRO A 597 -7.65 14.02 -21.94
CA PRO A 597 -8.94 13.35 -22.10
C PRO A 597 -10.06 14.31 -22.53
N LYS A 598 -10.03 15.55 -22.03
CA LYS A 598 -11.05 16.57 -22.32
C LYS A 598 -11.00 17.01 -23.80
N GLN A 599 -9.81 17.23 -24.37
CA GLN A 599 -9.67 17.61 -25.77
C GLN A 599 -10.01 16.45 -26.70
N LEU A 600 -9.60 15.23 -26.33
CA LEU A 600 -9.95 14.02 -27.07
C LEU A 600 -11.46 13.79 -27.11
N GLN A 601 -12.17 13.96 -26.01
CA GLN A 601 -13.63 13.80 -25.95
C GLN A 601 -14.32 14.79 -26.88
N LYS A 602 -13.88 16.04 -26.92
CA LYS A 602 -14.41 17.04 -27.83
C LYS A 602 -14.24 16.60 -29.28
N VAL A 603 -13.03 16.23 -29.68
CA VAL A 603 -12.74 15.83 -31.06
C VAL A 603 -13.53 14.56 -31.44
N LEU A 604 -13.53 13.55 -30.61
CA LEU A 604 -14.14 12.26 -30.92
C LEU A 604 -15.68 12.32 -30.94
N PHE A 605 -16.28 12.97 -29.94
CA PHE A 605 -17.73 12.89 -29.74
C PHE A 605 -18.50 14.10 -30.27
N GLU A 606 -17.89 15.31 -30.25
CA GLU A 606 -18.51 16.52 -30.77
C GLU A 606 -18.13 16.76 -32.24
N ASP A 607 -16.82 16.79 -32.57
CA ASP A 607 -16.37 17.19 -33.91
C ASP A 607 -16.46 16.05 -34.93
N MET A 608 -16.26 14.80 -34.52
CA MET A 608 -16.33 13.60 -35.39
C MET A 608 -17.61 12.79 -35.23
N GLY A 609 -18.46 13.13 -34.26
CA GLY A 609 -19.80 12.56 -34.08
C GLY A 609 -19.83 11.08 -33.67
N LEU A 610 -18.76 10.53 -33.09
CA LEU A 610 -18.71 9.17 -32.62
C LEU A 610 -19.64 8.97 -31.41
N LYS A 611 -20.15 7.76 -31.23
CA LYS A 611 -20.93 7.42 -30.02
C LYS A 611 -20.01 7.49 -28.80
N PRO A 612 -20.40 8.21 -27.73
CA PRO A 612 -19.62 8.30 -26.51
C PRO A 612 -19.39 6.93 -25.85
N THR A 613 -18.22 6.78 -25.26
CA THR A 613 -17.83 5.62 -24.46
C THR A 613 -18.56 5.62 -23.10
N LYS A 614 -18.31 4.60 -22.27
CA LYS A 614 -18.83 4.57 -20.89
C LYS A 614 -18.29 5.76 -20.08
N ARG A 615 -19.11 6.29 -19.18
CA ARG A 615 -18.66 7.34 -18.25
C ARG A 615 -17.80 6.75 -17.14
N THR A 616 -16.78 7.51 -16.75
CA THR A 616 -15.96 7.25 -15.54
C THR A 616 -16.74 7.62 -14.29
N LYS A 617 -16.24 7.24 -13.10
CA LYS A 617 -16.82 7.66 -11.82
C LYS A 617 -16.91 9.20 -11.68
N SER A 618 -15.99 9.94 -12.32
CA SER A 618 -16.00 11.42 -12.36
C SER A 618 -16.95 12.03 -13.41
N GLY A 619 -17.78 11.22 -14.08
CA GLY A 619 -18.75 11.68 -15.07
C GLY A 619 -18.22 11.94 -16.48
N SER A 620 -16.91 11.88 -16.70
CA SER A 620 -16.27 12.04 -18.00
C SER A 620 -16.34 10.75 -18.82
N TYR A 621 -16.29 10.84 -20.14
CA TYR A 621 -16.22 9.64 -20.98
C TYR A 621 -14.81 9.03 -20.94
N THR A 622 -14.71 7.69 -20.85
CA THR A 622 -13.40 7.03 -20.85
C THR A 622 -12.73 7.13 -22.22
N THR A 623 -11.42 7.46 -22.20
CA THR A 623 -10.54 7.47 -23.37
C THR A 623 -9.35 6.53 -23.16
N ASN A 624 -9.53 5.45 -22.39
CA ASN A 624 -8.50 4.43 -22.21
C ASN A 624 -8.26 3.66 -23.51
N ALA A 625 -7.15 2.91 -23.56
CA ALA A 625 -6.73 2.20 -24.78
C ALA A 625 -7.80 1.23 -25.31
N GLY A 626 -8.49 0.48 -24.42
CA GLY A 626 -9.53 -0.46 -24.82
C GLY A 626 -10.74 0.23 -25.45
N ALA A 627 -11.21 1.33 -24.82
CA ALA A 627 -12.35 2.09 -25.34
C ALA A 627 -12.02 2.76 -26.69
N LEU A 628 -10.78 3.26 -26.86
CA LEU A 628 -10.33 3.83 -28.14
C LEU A 628 -10.16 2.77 -29.21
N GLN A 629 -9.68 1.57 -28.85
CA GLN A 629 -9.57 0.44 -29.76
C GLN A 629 -10.97 -0.03 -30.23
N ASP A 630 -11.94 -0.09 -29.33
CA ASP A 630 -13.34 -0.40 -29.67
C ASP A 630 -13.95 0.64 -30.62
N LEU A 631 -13.65 1.94 -30.40
CA LEU A 631 -14.08 3.02 -31.29
C LEU A 631 -13.41 2.91 -32.66
N TYR A 632 -12.10 2.59 -32.69
CA TYR A 632 -11.35 2.39 -33.94
C TYR A 632 -11.98 1.30 -34.80
N VAL A 633 -12.27 0.13 -34.21
CA VAL A 633 -12.92 -0.98 -34.92
C VAL A 633 -14.33 -0.61 -35.41
N LYS A 634 -15.09 0.19 -34.66
CA LYS A 634 -16.46 0.60 -35.00
C LYS A 634 -16.54 1.79 -35.97
N SER A 635 -15.43 2.48 -36.21
CA SER A 635 -15.37 3.68 -37.03
C SER A 635 -14.88 3.44 -38.46
N VAL A 636 -14.81 2.19 -38.92
CA VAL A 636 -14.30 1.82 -40.25
C VAL A 636 -15.00 2.56 -41.39
N ASP A 637 -16.31 2.84 -41.25
CA ASP A 637 -17.09 3.60 -42.23
C ASP A 637 -16.91 5.13 -42.16
N ASN A 638 -16.18 5.62 -41.15
CA ASN A 638 -15.84 7.05 -40.99
C ASN A 638 -14.33 7.23 -41.14
N GLU A 639 -13.87 7.48 -42.35
CA GLU A 639 -12.45 7.56 -42.70
C GLU A 639 -11.69 8.57 -41.83
N ARG A 640 -12.29 9.75 -41.54
CA ARG A 640 -11.68 10.79 -40.73
C ARG A 640 -11.51 10.34 -39.26
N ALA A 641 -12.54 9.77 -38.68
CA ALA A 641 -12.49 9.31 -37.28
C ALA A 641 -11.59 8.07 -37.15
N ASN A 642 -11.64 7.15 -38.10
CA ASN A 642 -10.79 5.96 -38.11
C ASN A 642 -9.32 6.32 -38.28
N GLY A 643 -8.98 7.25 -39.22
CA GLY A 643 -7.64 7.77 -39.39
C GLY A 643 -7.09 8.47 -38.13
N PHE A 644 -7.94 9.30 -37.48
CA PHE A 644 -7.57 9.95 -36.22
C PHE A 644 -7.30 8.94 -35.11
N LEU A 645 -8.20 7.97 -34.92
CA LEU A 645 -8.04 6.95 -33.87
C LEU A 645 -6.84 6.05 -34.14
N GLY A 646 -6.56 5.68 -35.40
CA GLY A 646 -5.37 4.94 -35.76
C GLY A 646 -4.09 5.69 -35.45
N ALA A 647 -4.01 6.97 -35.80
CA ALA A 647 -2.86 7.83 -35.47
C ALA A 647 -2.71 8.06 -33.95
N LEU A 648 -3.82 8.28 -33.25
CA LEU A 648 -3.82 8.45 -31.79
C LEU A 648 -3.33 7.18 -31.05
N LEU A 649 -3.82 6.00 -31.44
CA LEU A 649 -3.40 4.72 -30.85
C LEU A 649 -1.91 4.47 -31.13
N ARG A 650 -1.46 4.73 -32.35
CA ARG A 650 -0.04 4.62 -32.72
C ARG A 650 0.82 5.59 -31.93
N HIS A 651 0.41 6.86 -31.81
CA HIS A 651 1.12 7.86 -31.00
C HIS A 651 1.27 7.42 -29.54
N ARG A 652 0.22 6.87 -28.94
CA ARG A 652 0.27 6.39 -27.55
C ARG A 652 1.20 5.18 -27.39
N GLU A 653 1.13 4.23 -28.31
CA GLU A 653 2.00 3.06 -28.32
C GLU A 653 3.48 3.47 -28.40
N ILE A 654 3.84 4.31 -29.37
CA ILE A 654 5.21 4.75 -29.58
C ILE A 654 5.72 5.60 -28.41
N ASN A 655 4.89 6.50 -27.85
CA ASN A 655 5.30 7.25 -26.66
C ASN A 655 5.56 6.35 -25.45
N LYS A 656 4.79 5.28 -25.29
CA LYS A 656 5.05 4.29 -24.23
C LYS A 656 6.40 3.60 -24.45
N LEU A 657 6.70 3.18 -25.67
CA LEU A 657 7.99 2.56 -26.02
C LEU A 657 9.15 3.54 -25.83
N LYS A 658 8.99 4.79 -26.31
CA LYS A 658 9.97 5.86 -26.09
C LYS A 658 10.26 6.07 -24.59
N GLN A 659 9.22 6.07 -23.77
CA GLN A 659 9.37 6.24 -22.32
C GLN A 659 10.11 5.05 -21.69
N ILE A 660 9.84 3.82 -22.12
CA ILE A 660 10.57 2.64 -21.65
C ILE A 660 12.06 2.79 -22.01
N VAL A 661 12.39 3.13 -23.25
CA VAL A 661 13.78 3.32 -23.68
C VAL A 661 14.46 4.46 -22.92
N GLN A 662 13.76 5.58 -22.70
CA GLN A 662 14.30 6.69 -21.90
C GLN A 662 14.60 6.25 -20.47
N THR A 663 13.70 5.52 -19.85
CA THR A 663 13.90 4.97 -18.50
C THR A 663 15.12 4.05 -18.44
N LEU A 664 15.34 3.22 -19.46
CA LEU A 664 16.55 2.37 -19.54
C LEU A 664 17.83 3.19 -19.68
N ILE A 665 17.81 4.27 -20.49
CA ILE A 665 18.94 5.19 -20.62
C ILE A 665 19.28 5.85 -19.29
N ASP A 666 18.25 6.37 -18.60
CA ASP A 666 18.41 7.08 -17.31
C ASP A 666 18.89 6.15 -16.20
N ALA A 667 18.52 4.87 -16.27
CA ALA A 667 18.91 3.84 -15.30
C ALA A 667 20.29 3.23 -15.59
N THR A 668 20.86 3.44 -16.78
CA THR A 668 22.16 2.89 -17.12
C THR A 668 23.25 3.52 -16.27
N ASN A 669 23.98 2.71 -15.53
CA ASN A 669 25.11 3.16 -14.74
C ASN A 669 26.29 3.52 -15.66
N THR A 670 26.81 4.73 -15.51
CA THR A 670 27.88 5.27 -16.38
C THR A 670 29.25 4.62 -16.17
N SER A 671 29.47 3.92 -15.05
CA SER A 671 30.74 3.31 -14.71
C SER A 671 30.98 1.96 -15.40
N ASP A 672 29.91 1.18 -15.63
CA ASP A 672 29.96 -0.19 -16.17
C ASP A 672 29.01 -0.43 -17.34
N GLU A 673 28.18 0.58 -17.68
CA GLU A 673 27.12 0.52 -18.70
C GLU A 673 26.13 -0.62 -18.45
N ARG A 674 25.81 -0.90 -17.15
CA ARG A 674 24.83 -1.91 -16.74
C ARG A 674 23.62 -1.25 -16.10
N ILE A 675 22.50 -1.92 -16.17
CA ILE A 675 21.28 -1.56 -15.45
C ILE A 675 21.19 -2.46 -14.24
N HIS A 676 21.26 -1.86 -13.07
CA HIS A 676 21.09 -2.52 -11.78
C HIS A 676 19.66 -2.29 -11.28
N THR A 677 18.75 -3.14 -11.76
CA THR A 677 17.36 -3.11 -11.27
C THR A 677 17.29 -3.61 -9.83
N THR A 678 16.29 -3.18 -9.08
CA THR A 678 15.97 -3.74 -7.77
C THR A 678 14.87 -4.78 -7.91
N PHE A 679 15.07 -5.99 -7.38
CA PHE A 679 14.07 -7.04 -7.31
C PHE A 679 13.34 -7.00 -5.97
N GLU A 680 12.02 -6.84 -5.99
CA GLU A 680 11.19 -6.83 -4.80
C GLU A 680 10.54 -8.19 -4.54
N GLN A 681 10.79 -8.74 -3.32
CA GLN A 681 10.23 -10.02 -2.87
C GLN A 681 8.89 -9.85 -2.15
N THR A 682 8.57 -8.65 -1.66
CA THR A 682 7.52 -8.40 -0.68
C THR A 682 6.32 -7.61 -1.23
N VAL A 683 6.28 -7.34 -2.54
CA VAL A 683 5.22 -6.54 -3.18
C VAL A 683 4.06 -7.41 -3.66
N ALA A 684 4.36 -8.51 -4.33
CA ALA A 684 3.30 -9.36 -4.89
C ALA A 684 2.79 -10.35 -3.84
N ALA A 685 1.52 -10.26 -3.47
CA ALA A 685 0.89 -11.14 -2.47
C ALA A 685 0.90 -12.64 -2.85
N THR A 686 1.22 -12.97 -4.10
CA THR A 686 1.35 -14.36 -4.59
C THR A 686 2.75 -14.95 -4.44
N GLY A 687 3.73 -14.21 -3.96
CA GLY A 687 5.13 -14.68 -3.91
C GLY A 687 5.97 -14.37 -5.14
N ARG A 688 5.38 -13.83 -6.22
CA ARG A 688 6.14 -13.44 -7.41
C ARG A 688 7.11 -12.30 -7.08
N LEU A 689 8.24 -12.30 -7.76
CA LEU A 689 9.17 -11.18 -7.75
C LEU A 689 8.63 -10.06 -8.63
N SER A 690 8.90 -8.82 -8.27
CA SER A 690 8.74 -7.66 -9.14
C SER A 690 10.07 -6.94 -9.31
N SER A 691 10.20 -6.14 -10.37
CA SER A 691 11.40 -5.39 -10.70
C SER A 691 11.05 -3.90 -10.71
N VAL A 692 11.87 -3.09 -10.04
CA VAL A 692 11.71 -1.63 -9.96
C VAL A 692 13.05 -0.93 -10.21
N ASP A 693 13.00 0.31 -10.54
CA ASP A 693 14.15 1.22 -10.77
C ASP A 693 15.28 0.67 -11.69
N PRO A 694 14.96 0.24 -12.91
CA PRO A 694 13.69 0.32 -13.64
C PRO A 694 12.92 -1.00 -13.62
N ASN A 695 11.60 -0.96 -13.90
CA ASN A 695 10.82 -2.18 -14.05
C ASN A 695 11.11 -2.86 -15.42
N LEU A 696 11.96 -3.86 -15.41
CA LEU A 696 12.36 -4.64 -16.61
C LEU A 696 11.27 -5.65 -17.03
N GLN A 697 10.35 -6.03 -16.14
CA GLN A 697 9.24 -6.94 -16.45
C GLN A 697 8.18 -6.30 -17.35
N ASN A 698 8.18 -4.96 -17.46
CA ASN A 698 7.28 -4.22 -18.35
C ASN A 698 7.76 -4.13 -19.81
N ILE A 699 8.93 -4.65 -20.15
CA ILE A 699 9.44 -4.67 -21.52
C ILE A 699 8.59 -5.66 -22.34
N PRO A 700 7.86 -5.20 -23.39
CA PRO A 700 6.98 -6.07 -24.14
C PRO A 700 7.78 -7.16 -24.89
N ASN A 701 7.29 -8.39 -24.92
CA ASN A 701 7.89 -9.48 -25.72
C ASN A 701 7.05 -9.89 -26.94
N ARG A 702 5.78 -9.45 -27.02
CA ARG A 702 4.81 -9.91 -28.04
C ARG A 702 4.88 -9.12 -29.35
N ASN A 703 5.32 -7.87 -29.34
CA ASN A 703 5.43 -7.04 -30.52
C ASN A 703 6.88 -6.85 -31.00
N ALA A 704 7.08 -6.48 -32.26
CA ALA A 704 8.41 -6.31 -32.86
C ALA A 704 9.26 -5.29 -32.07
N ALA A 705 8.68 -4.12 -31.74
CA ALA A 705 9.40 -3.06 -31.04
C ALA A 705 9.85 -3.49 -29.63
N GLY A 706 9.04 -4.25 -28.91
CA GLY A 706 9.43 -4.78 -27.60
C GLY A 706 10.59 -5.79 -27.71
N ARG A 707 10.58 -6.63 -28.75
CA ARG A 707 11.69 -7.53 -29.04
C ARG A 707 12.97 -6.77 -29.38
N GLU A 708 12.88 -5.67 -30.14
CA GLU A 708 14.02 -4.79 -30.41
C GLU A 708 14.59 -4.19 -29.13
N ILE A 709 13.74 -3.79 -28.16
CA ILE A 709 14.19 -3.29 -26.86
C ILE A 709 14.91 -4.40 -26.08
N ARG A 710 14.41 -5.65 -26.10
CA ARG A 710 15.15 -6.78 -25.51
C ARG A 710 16.53 -6.99 -26.14
N GLY A 711 16.66 -6.75 -27.44
CA GLY A 711 17.92 -6.85 -28.16
C GLY A 711 18.99 -5.80 -27.78
N VAL A 712 18.69 -4.81 -26.92
CA VAL A 712 19.71 -3.89 -26.40
C VAL A 712 20.50 -4.49 -25.22
N PHE A 713 19.97 -5.53 -24.59
CA PHE A 713 20.66 -6.25 -23.53
C PHE A 713 21.66 -7.22 -24.15
N VAL A 714 22.94 -7.03 -23.86
CA VAL A 714 24.06 -7.73 -24.48
C VAL A 714 24.97 -8.34 -23.40
N PRO A 715 25.83 -9.32 -23.75
CA PRO A 715 26.81 -9.85 -22.80
C PRO A 715 27.77 -8.75 -22.34
N GLY A 716 28.19 -8.79 -21.09
CA GLY A 716 29.20 -7.90 -20.56
C GLY A 716 30.61 -8.27 -20.99
N GLU A 717 31.58 -7.46 -20.62
CA GLU A 717 32.99 -7.72 -20.92
C GLU A 717 33.45 -9.05 -20.29
N GLY A 718 34.07 -9.91 -21.09
CA GLY A 718 34.49 -11.26 -20.69
C GLY A 718 33.42 -12.34 -20.84
N TYR A 719 32.27 -12.03 -21.37
CA TYR A 719 31.20 -12.97 -21.72
C TYR A 719 30.93 -12.97 -23.23
N GLU A 720 30.51 -14.13 -23.78
CA GLU A 720 30.32 -14.29 -25.23
C GLU A 720 28.88 -14.26 -25.69
N ALA A 721 27.93 -14.61 -24.78
CA ALA A 721 26.52 -14.73 -25.10
C ALA A 721 25.62 -14.48 -23.89
N LEU A 722 24.33 -14.28 -24.16
CA LEU A 722 23.26 -14.42 -23.19
C LEU A 722 22.52 -15.74 -23.42
N MET A 723 22.08 -16.37 -22.36
CA MET A 723 21.19 -17.52 -22.40
C MET A 723 19.88 -17.16 -21.70
N SER A 724 18.76 -17.54 -22.32
CA SER A 724 17.43 -17.45 -21.74
C SER A 724 16.89 -18.87 -21.52
N CYS A 725 16.46 -19.16 -20.29
CA CYS A 725 15.78 -20.42 -19.93
C CYS A 725 14.40 -20.09 -19.36
N ASP A 726 13.34 -20.60 -20.00
CA ASP A 726 11.94 -20.29 -19.66
C ASP A 726 11.14 -21.56 -19.41
N TYR A 727 10.28 -21.55 -18.38
CA TYR A 727 9.38 -22.65 -18.11
C TYR A 727 8.24 -22.72 -19.13
N SER A 728 8.01 -23.90 -19.66
CA SER A 728 6.88 -24.17 -20.55
C SER A 728 5.62 -24.46 -19.73
N GLN A 729 4.65 -23.51 -19.70
CA GLN A 729 3.29 -23.71 -19.16
C GLN A 729 3.28 -24.16 -17.69
N VAL A 730 4.16 -23.64 -16.86
CA VAL A 730 4.34 -24.08 -15.46
C VAL A 730 3.04 -24.06 -14.66
N GLU A 731 2.20 -23.03 -14.79
CA GLU A 731 0.94 -22.92 -14.05
C GLU A 731 -0.06 -24.02 -14.41
N LEU A 732 -0.12 -24.44 -15.68
CA LEU A 732 -0.99 -25.53 -16.12
C LEU A 732 -0.47 -26.89 -15.64
N ARG A 733 0.84 -27.07 -15.54
CA ARG A 733 1.47 -28.27 -14.97
C ARG A 733 1.19 -28.39 -13.47
N ILE A 734 1.27 -27.26 -12.76
CA ILE A 734 0.88 -27.18 -11.34
C ILE A 734 -0.61 -27.47 -11.16
N MET A 735 -1.47 -26.98 -12.04
CA MET A 735 -2.90 -27.27 -11.99
C MET A 735 -3.18 -28.75 -12.22
N ALA A 736 -2.45 -29.40 -13.14
CA ALA A 736 -2.56 -30.83 -13.37
C ALA A 736 -2.15 -31.63 -12.12
N ASP A 737 -1.05 -31.28 -11.48
CA ASP A 737 -0.56 -31.91 -10.26
C ASP A 737 -1.54 -31.73 -9.09
N LEU A 738 -1.93 -30.50 -8.78
CA LEU A 738 -2.80 -30.17 -7.65
C LEU A 738 -4.22 -30.73 -7.79
N SER A 739 -4.74 -30.87 -9.01
CA SER A 739 -6.06 -31.47 -9.28
C SER A 739 -6.03 -33.00 -9.33
N ASP A 740 -4.86 -33.60 -9.51
CA ASP A 740 -4.67 -35.03 -9.76
C ASP A 740 -5.58 -35.55 -10.92
N ASP A 741 -5.75 -34.68 -11.96
CA ASP A 741 -6.57 -35.04 -13.12
C ASP A 741 -5.77 -35.88 -14.10
N GLU A 742 -6.08 -37.17 -14.15
CA GLU A 742 -5.34 -38.15 -14.95
C GLU A 742 -5.31 -37.81 -16.45
N ALA A 743 -6.41 -37.25 -16.97
CA ALA A 743 -6.48 -36.90 -18.39
C ALA A 743 -5.60 -35.68 -18.70
N LEU A 744 -5.50 -34.73 -17.78
CA LEU A 744 -4.65 -33.54 -17.92
C LEU A 744 -3.16 -33.91 -17.72
N ILE A 745 -2.86 -34.81 -16.76
CA ILE A 745 -1.52 -35.34 -16.53
C ILE A 745 -1.03 -36.08 -17.77
N GLU A 746 -1.87 -36.94 -18.36
CA GLU A 746 -1.51 -37.70 -19.58
C GLU A 746 -1.31 -36.75 -20.78
N ALA A 747 -2.06 -35.65 -20.86
CA ALA A 747 -1.86 -34.67 -21.91
C ALA A 747 -0.44 -34.11 -21.91
N PHE A 748 0.11 -33.82 -20.72
CA PHE A 748 1.51 -33.38 -20.60
C PHE A 748 2.53 -34.50 -20.86
N ARG A 749 2.23 -35.74 -20.51
CA ARG A 749 3.14 -36.89 -20.72
C ARG A 749 3.16 -37.35 -22.16
N SER A 750 2.15 -37.02 -22.96
CA SER A 750 2.02 -37.49 -24.35
C SER A 750 3.11 -37.01 -25.30
N GLY A 751 3.86 -35.94 -24.96
CA GLY A 751 4.87 -35.29 -25.80
C GLY A 751 4.30 -34.57 -27.04
N ALA A 752 2.96 -34.48 -27.20
CA ALA A 752 2.29 -33.72 -28.24
C ALA A 752 2.16 -32.24 -27.89
N ASP A 753 1.79 -31.41 -28.88
CA ASP A 753 1.39 -30.01 -28.57
C ASP A 753 0.23 -30.04 -27.57
N PHE A 754 0.50 -29.64 -26.32
CA PHE A 754 -0.42 -29.71 -25.20
C PHE A 754 -1.78 -29.13 -25.52
N HIS A 755 -1.82 -27.88 -26.03
CA HIS A 755 -3.09 -27.21 -26.32
C HIS A 755 -3.87 -27.87 -27.44
N LYS A 756 -3.17 -28.43 -28.40
CA LYS A 756 -3.78 -29.19 -29.51
C LYS A 756 -4.33 -30.53 -29.04
N TYR A 757 -3.59 -31.22 -28.17
CA TYR A 757 -4.01 -32.47 -27.55
C TYR A 757 -5.24 -32.26 -26.64
N VAL A 758 -5.21 -31.30 -25.76
CA VAL A 758 -6.34 -30.93 -24.91
C VAL A 758 -7.55 -30.49 -25.73
N ALA A 759 -7.35 -29.75 -26.84
CA ALA A 759 -8.42 -29.43 -27.76
C ALA A 759 -9.04 -30.68 -28.40
N SER A 760 -8.24 -31.68 -28.74
CA SER A 760 -8.76 -32.92 -29.32
C SER A 760 -9.72 -33.65 -28.35
N MET A 761 -9.41 -33.62 -27.06
CA MET A 761 -10.25 -34.21 -26.01
C MET A 761 -11.55 -33.41 -25.81
N VAL A 762 -11.43 -32.06 -25.69
CA VAL A 762 -12.59 -31.19 -25.45
C VAL A 762 -13.57 -31.19 -26.64
N TYR A 763 -13.04 -31.18 -27.87
CA TYR A 763 -13.86 -31.17 -29.08
C TYR A 763 -14.19 -32.60 -29.57
N LYS A 764 -13.59 -33.64 -28.98
CA LYS A 764 -13.71 -35.06 -29.36
C LYS A 764 -13.37 -35.26 -30.82
N LEU A 765 -12.28 -34.68 -31.28
CA LEU A 765 -11.76 -34.77 -32.64
C LEU A 765 -10.32 -35.31 -32.62
N PRO A 766 -9.87 -36.02 -33.69
CA PRO A 766 -8.47 -36.37 -33.83
C PRO A 766 -7.55 -35.12 -33.78
N VAL A 767 -6.34 -35.25 -33.22
CA VAL A 767 -5.39 -34.15 -33.02
C VAL A 767 -5.04 -33.41 -34.32
N ASP A 768 -4.96 -34.17 -35.44
CA ASP A 768 -4.68 -33.63 -36.77
C ASP A 768 -5.82 -32.80 -37.37
N GLN A 769 -7.05 -32.99 -36.88
CA GLN A 769 -8.24 -32.23 -37.32
C GLN A 769 -8.54 -31.00 -36.49
N ILE A 770 -7.76 -30.74 -35.43
CA ILE A 770 -7.91 -29.53 -34.59
C ILE A 770 -7.47 -28.30 -35.36
N THR A 771 -8.40 -27.35 -35.50
CA THR A 771 -8.14 -26.04 -36.13
C THR A 771 -7.32 -25.13 -35.23
N GLY A 772 -6.67 -24.11 -35.83
CA GLY A 772 -5.94 -23.07 -35.07
C GLY A 772 -6.83 -22.31 -34.08
N ASP A 773 -8.10 -22.03 -34.44
CA ASP A 773 -9.07 -21.37 -33.58
C ASP A 773 -9.46 -22.24 -32.39
N GLN A 774 -9.74 -23.53 -32.60
CA GLN A 774 -10.05 -24.49 -31.53
C GLN A 774 -8.90 -24.61 -30.54
N ARG A 775 -7.65 -24.69 -31.03
CA ARG A 775 -6.46 -24.70 -30.21
C ARG A 775 -6.33 -23.41 -29.38
N SER A 776 -6.57 -22.25 -30.02
CA SER A 776 -6.52 -20.94 -29.36
C SER A 776 -7.61 -20.76 -28.33
N HIS A 777 -8.83 -21.25 -28.60
CA HIS A 777 -9.94 -21.24 -27.65
C HIS A 777 -9.63 -22.07 -26.41
N VAL A 778 -9.08 -23.25 -26.56
CA VAL A 778 -8.70 -24.13 -25.43
C VAL A 778 -7.52 -23.55 -24.67
N LYS A 779 -6.53 -22.97 -25.35
CA LYS A 779 -5.44 -22.26 -24.69
C LYS A 779 -5.96 -21.13 -23.78
N ALA A 780 -6.82 -20.26 -24.32
CA ALA A 780 -7.40 -19.17 -23.56
C ALA A 780 -8.31 -19.65 -22.41
N MET A 781 -8.98 -20.77 -22.61
CA MET A 781 -9.80 -21.43 -21.57
C MET A 781 -8.94 -21.95 -20.43
N SER A 782 -7.92 -22.74 -20.71
CA SER A 782 -7.07 -23.36 -19.69
C SER A 782 -6.43 -22.31 -18.78
N TYR A 783 -5.87 -21.25 -19.37
CA TYR A 783 -5.34 -20.13 -18.59
C TYR A 783 -6.43 -19.32 -17.89
N GLY A 784 -7.55 -19.07 -18.59
CA GLY A 784 -8.68 -18.33 -18.03
C GLY A 784 -9.27 -18.98 -16.78
N LEU A 785 -9.34 -20.30 -16.74
CA LEU A 785 -9.80 -21.06 -15.57
C LEU A 785 -8.81 -20.98 -14.42
N ALA A 786 -7.51 -21.12 -14.71
CA ALA A 786 -6.46 -20.96 -13.71
C ALA A 786 -6.47 -19.54 -13.07
N TYR A 787 -6.90 -18.54 -13.81
CA TYR A 787 -7.04 -17.14 -13.31
C TYR A 787 -8.44 -16.79 -12.82
N GLY A 788 -9.35 -17.76 -12.68
CA GLY A 788 -10.71 -17.50 -12.19
C GLY A 788 -11.56 -16.64 -13.13
N LEU A 789 -11.31 -16.68 -14.45
CA LEU A 789 -12.02 -15.88 -15.43
C LEU A 789 -13.49 -16.31 -15.50
N SER A 790 -14.41 -15.33 -15.40
CA SER A 790 -15.85 -15.60 -15.55
C SER A 790 -16.20 -15.97 -17.00
N THR A 791 -17.32 -16.67 -17.18
CA THR A 791 -17.87 -17.00 -18.53
C THR A 791 -17.98 -15.75 -19.42
N TYR A 792 -18.37 -14.60 -18.84
CA TYR A 792 -18.42 -13.34 -19.57
C TYR A 792 -17.02 -12.83 -19.97
N GLY A 793 -16.07 -12.90 -19.07
CA GLY A 793 -14.66 -12.52 -19.36
C GLY A 793 -14.07 -13.41 -20.46
N LEU A 794 -14.31 -14.72 -20.39
CA LEU A 794 -13.89 -15.67 -21.40
C LEU A 794 -14.54 -15.37 -22.78
N ALA A 795 -15.85 -15.07 -22.81
CA ALA A 795 -16.56 -14.70 -24.03
C ALA A 795 -15.95 -13.45 -24.69
N GLN A 796 -15.63 -12.45 -23.89
CA GLN A 796 -14.94 -11.23 -24.36
C GLN A 796 -13.54 -11.52 -24.92
N GLN A 797 -12.76 -12.31 -24.21
CA GLN A 797 -11.40 -12.68 -24.62
C GLN A 797 -11.38 -13.46 -25.94
N LEU A 798 -12.30 -14.39 -26.11
CA LEU A 798 -12.44 -15.22 -27.30
C LEU A 798 -13.25 -14.56 -28.43
N LYS A 799 -13.88 -13.42 -28.16
CA LYS A 799 -14.80 -12.72 -29.10
C LYS A 799 -15.95 -13.60 -29.60
N ILE A 800 -16.48 -14.46 -28.73
CA ILE A 800 -17.60 -15.35 -28.97
C ILE A 800 -18.81 -14.97 -28.10
N ALA A 801 -19.99 -15.53 -28.40
CA ALA A 801 -21.18 -15.31 -27.59
C ALA A 801 -21.02 -15.91 -26.17
N PRO A 802 -21.56 -15.29 -25.11
CA PRO A 802 -21.49 -15.84 -23.75
C PRO A 802 -22.00 -17.29 -23.61
N ARG A 803 -23.07 -17.62 -24.35
CA ARG A 803 -23.63 -19.01 -24.38
C ARG A 803 -22.64 -20.00 -25.00
N GLU A 804 -21.86 -19.55 -25.96
CA GLU A 804 -20.83 -20.37 -26.62
C GLU A 804 -19.62 -20.61 -25.72
N ALA A 805 -19.20 -19.56 -24.97
CA ALA A 805 -18.17 -19.65 -23.95
C ALA A 805 -18.59 -20.59 -22.81
N GLU A 806 -19.86 -20.53 -22.38
CA GLU A 806 -20.40 -21.43 -21.36
C GLU A 806 -20.42 -22.88 -21.83
N ALA A 807 -20.87 -23.14 -23.07
CA ALA A 807 -20.84 -24.49 -23.64
C ALA A 807 -19.43 -25.06 -23.77
N LEU A 808 -18.44 -24.19 -24.08
CA LEU A 808 -17.04 -24.59 -24.15
C LEU A 808 -16.50 -24.91 -22.75
N LYS A 809 -16.81 -24.08 -21.76
CA LYS A 809 -16.44 -24.28 -20.35
C LYS A 809 -17.00 -25.60 -19.81
N ASN A 810 -18.26 -25.89 -20.07
CA ASN A 810 -18.89 -27.15 -19.65
C ASN A 810 -18.21 -28.35 -20.28
N ARG A 811 -17.91 -28.34 -21.59
CA ARG A 811 -17.17 -29.41 -22.27
C ARG A 811 -15.78 -29.59 -21.68
N TYR A 812 -15.10 -28.54 -21.30
CA TYR A 812 -13.79 -28.62 -20.66
C TYR A 812 -13.88 -29.34 -19.32
N PHE A 813 -14.83 -28.96 -18.48
CA PHE A 813 -15.05 -29.60 -17.18
C PHE A 813 -15.63 -31.02 -17.27
N ASP A 814 -16.43 -31.30 -18.30
CA ASP A 814 -16.83 -32.70 -18.60
C ASP A 814 -15.63 -33.59 -18.96
N THR A 815 -14.56 -32.99 -19.51
CA THR A 815 -13.33 -33.70 -19.87
C THR A 815 -12.38 -33.78 -18.67
N PHE A 816 -12.26 -32.69 -17.89
CA PHE A 816 -11.34 -32.57 -16.77
C PHE A 816 -12.13 -32.31 -15.46
N GLY A 817 -12.84 -33.37 -15.02
CA GLY A 817 -13.73 -33.26 -13.85
C GLY A 817 -13.00 -32.98 -12.55
N LYS A 818 -11.83 -33.59 -12.34
CA LYS A 818 -11.02 -33.33 -11.13
C LYS A 818 -10.47 -31.89 -11.07
N VAL A 819 -10.19 -31.24 -12.22
CA VAL A 819 -9.86 -29.81 -12.26
C VAL A 819 -11.01 -28.96 -11.75
N HIS A 820 -12.23 -29.26 -12.17
CA HIS A 820 -13.43 -28.57 -11.69
C HIS A 820 -13.60 -28.69 -10.18
N ASP A 821 -13.54 -29.94 -9.67
CA ASP A 821 -13.71 -30.25 -8.26
C ASP A 821 -12.62 -29.56 -7.41
N TYR A 822 -11.39 -29.55 -7.91
CA TYR A 822 -10.27 -28.86 -7.27
C TYR A 822 -10.53 -27.35 -7.15
N LEU A 823 -10.89 -26.70 -8.27
CA LEU A 823 -11.15 -25.25 -8.28
C LEU A 823 -12.32 -24.86 -7.38
N GLU A 824 -13.40 -25.66 -7.33
CA GLU A 824 -14.50 -25.42 -6.38
C GLU A 824 -14.05 -25.60 -4.93
N SER A 825 -13.21 -26.62 -4.66
CA SER A 825 -12.69 -26.88 -3.33
C SER A 825 -11.80 -25.75 -2.80
N LEU A 826 -11.06 -25.05 -3.67
CA LEU A 826 -10.19 -23.93 -3.27
C LEU A 826 -10.98 -22.79 -2.62
N VAL A 827 -12.09 -22.39 -3.23
CA VAL A 827 -12.94 -21.33 -2.69
C VAL A 827 -13.64 -21.77 -1.40
N ALA A 828 -14.12 -23.02 -1.37
CA ALA A 828 -14.75 -23.58 -0.16
C ALA A 828 -13.76 -23.65 1.02
N ASN A 829 -12.57 -24.18 0.78
CA ASN A 829 -11.51 -24.26 1.79
C ASN A 829 -11.03 -22.88 2.24
N ALA A 830 -10.90 -21.93 1.30
CA ALA A 830 -10.51 -20.56 1.64
C ALA A 830 -11.55 -19.86 2.51
N ARG A 831 -12.85 -20.14 2.29
CA ARG A 831 -13.91 -19.62 3.20
C ARG A 831 -13.83 -20.24 4.59
N GLU A 832 -13.54 -21.54 4.69
CA GLU A 832 -13.45 -22.22 5.98
C GLU A 832 -12.20 -21.83 6.76
N LYS A 833 -11.02 -21.84 6.10
CA LYS A 833 -9.71 -21.62 6.73
C LYS A 833 -9.32 -20.15 6.81
N GLY A 834 -9.92 -19.27 5.98
CA GLY A 834 -9.54 -17.87 5.83
C GLY A 834 -8.35 -17.62 4.90
N TYR A 835 -7.70 -18.67 4.37
CA TYR A 835 -6.52 -18.57 3.50
C TYR A 835 -6.44 -19.71 2.48
N THR A 836 -5.58 -19.53 1.49
CA THR A 836 -5.11 -20.61 0.59
C THR A 836 -3.61 -20.83 0.76
N GLU A 837 -3.12 -22.00 0.39
CA GLU A 837 -1.70 -22.40 0.47
C GLU A 837 -1.16 -22.82 -0.88
N THR A 838 0.14 -22.55 -1.13
CA THR A 838 0.90 -23.13 -2.22
C THR A 838 1.34 -24.57 -1.89
N ILE A 839 1.96 -25.27 -2.85
CA ILE A 839 2.59 -26.58 -2.64
C ILE A 839 3.59 -26.53 -1.47
N PHE A 840 4.27 -25.41 -1.28
CA PHE A 840 5.29 -25.21 -0.24
C PHE A 840 4.76 -24.47 1.01
N GLY A 841 3.43 -24.40 1.17
CA GLY A 841 2.82 -23.85 2.38
C GLY A 841 2.80 -22.33 2.47
N ARG A 842 3.10 -21.58 1.40
CA ARG A 842 2.93 -20.13 1.38
C ARG A 842 1.44 -19.79 1.50
N ARG A 843 1.08 -18.98 2.49
CA ARG A 843 -0.33 -18.62 2.77
C ARG A 843 -0.67 -17.24 2.22
N ARG A 844 -1.86 -17.13 1.66
CA ARG A 844 -2.52 -15.85 1.36
C ARG A 844 -3.90 -15.82 1.99
N TYR A 845 -4.22 -14.72 2.67
CA TYR A 845 -5.44 -14.57 3.47
C TYR A 845 -6.52 -13.80 2.70
N PHE A 846 -7.81 -14.18 2.89
CA PHE A 846 -8.94 -13.62 2.13
C PHE A 846 -10.10 -13.21 3.04
N PRO A 847 -9.96 -12.19 3.90
CA PRO A 847 -11.04 -11.75 4.77
C PRO A 847 -12.29 -11.32 3.98
N ALA A 848 -12.12 -10.77 2.78
CA ALA A 848 -13.21 -10.34 1.93
C ALA A 848 -14.11 -11.46 1.35
N LEU A 849 -13.78 -12.74 1.53
CA LEU A 849 -14.65 -13.87 1.14
C LEU A 849 -15.97 -13.89 1.90
N HIS A 850 -16.02 -13.29 3.09
CA HIS A 850 -17.23 -13.15 3.91
C HIS A 850 -17.91 -11.79 3.78
N SER A 851 -17.39 -10.91 2.93
CA SER A 851 -17.94 -9.56 2.72
C SER A 851 -19.38 -9.61 2.18
N THR A 852 -20.22 -8.75 2.71
CA THR A 852 -21.58 -8.51 2.18
C THR A 852 -21.53 -7.81 0.82
N ASN A 853 -20.43 -7.08 0.53
CA ASN A 853 -20.20 -6.47 -0.77
C ASN A 853 -19.88 -7.55 -1.81
N ARG A 854 -20.80 -7.74 -2.75
CA ARG A 854 -20.70 -8.74 -3.82
C ARG A 854 -19.43 -8.57 -4.67
N VAL A 855 -19.04 -7.33 -4.98
CA VAL A 855 -17.88 -7.06 -5.85
C VAL A 855 -16.59 -7.46 -5.14
N ALA A 856 -16.45 -7.10 -3.87
CA ALA A 856 -15.29 -7.47 -3.04
C ALA A 856 -15.21 -8.99 -2.87
N ARG A 857 -16.34 -9.64 -2.57
CA ARG A 857 -16.40 -11.10 -2.43
C ARG A 857 -16.02 -11.85 -3.71
N GLU A 858 -16.58 -11.46 -4.87
CA GLU A 858 -16.25 -12.07 -6.17
C GLU A 858 -14.78 -11.82 -6.56
N ALA A 859 -14.20 -10.67 -6.16
CA ALA A 859 -12.77 -10.40 -6.36
C ALA A 859 -11.91 -11.31 -5.49
N ALA A 860 -12.27 -11.50 -4.21
CA ALA A 860 -11.59 -12.42 -3.30
C ALA A 860 -11.69 -13.88 -3.76
N GLU A 861 -12.85 -14.33 -4.26
CA GLU A 861 -13.03 -15.67 -4.83
C GLU A 861 -12.07 -15.92 -6.01
N ARG A 862 -11.96 -14.95 -6.93
CA ARG A 862 -11.00 -15.05 -8.06
C ARG A 862 -9.56 -15.07 -7.59
N ALA A 863 -9.22 -14.25 -6.59
CA ALA A 863 -7.88 -14.23 -6.02
C ALA A 863 -7.54 -15.54 -5.30
N ALA A 864 -8.51 -16.14 -4.59
CA ALA A 864 -8.35 -17.43 -3.93
C ALA A 864 -8.14 -18.59 -4.91
N LEU A 865 -8.78 -18.55 -6.08
CA LEU A 865 -8.54 -19.54 -7.16
C LEU A 865 -7.12 -19.44 -7.73
N ASN A 866 -6.65 -18.21 -7.94
CA ASN A 866 -5.35 -17.97 -8.59
C ASN A 866 -4.15 -18.14 -7.66
N ALA A 867 -4.28 -17.80 -6.38
CA ALA A 867 -3.15 -17.71 -5.45
C ALA A 867 -2.37 -19.03 -5.28
N PRO A 868 -2.98 -20.22 -5.11
CA PRO A 868 -2.22 -21.46 -4.98
C PRO A 868 -1.42 -21.82 -6.22
N ILE A 869 -1.99 -21.65 -7.40
CA ILE A 869 -1.33 -22.01 -8.68
C ILE A 869 -0.20 -21.02 -8.97
N GLN A 870 -0.48 -19.73 -8.95
CA GLN A 870 0.50 -18.68 -9.24
C GLN A 870 1.59 -18.60 -8.17
N GLY A 871 1.20 -18.80 -6.90
CA GLY A 871 2.16 -18.81 -5.79
C GLY A 871 3.08 -20.04 -5.85
N SER A 872 2.56 -21.22 -6.18
CA SER A 872 3.40 -22.41 -6.39
C SER A 872 4.36 -22.22 -7.54
N ALA A 873 3.95 -21.59 -8.64
CA ALA A 873 4.86 -21.25 -9.74
C ALA A 873 5.98 -20.30 -9.29
N ALA A 874 5.65 -19.30 -8.46
CA ALA A 874 6.64 -18.40 -7.89
C ALA A 874 7.62 -19.11 -6.95
N ASP A 875 7.14 -20.01 -6.11
CA ASP A 875 7.99 -20.84 -5.23
C ASP A 875 8.92 -21.75 -6.03
N ILE A 876 8.41 -22.41 -7.07
CA ILE A 876 9.21 -23.25 -7.97
C ILE A 876 10.30 -22.43 -8.65
N MET A 877 9.98 -21.23 -9.16
CA MET A 877 10.98 -20.35 -9.77
C MET A 877 12.06 -19.94 -8.76
N LYS A 878 11.70 -19.59 -7.52
CA LYS A 878 12.65 -19.27 -6.45
C LYS A 878 13.58 -20.42 -6.11
N ILE A 879 13.01 -21.64 -6.03
CA ILE A 879 13.79 -22.87 -5.83
C ILE A 879 14.74 -23.12 -7.01
N ALA A 880 14.27 -22.94 -8.23
CA ALA A 880 15.09 -23.05 -9.44
C ALA A 880 16.26 -22.06 -9.44
N MET A 881 16.03 -20.82 -9.02
CA MET A 881 17.09 -19.81 -8.89
C MET A 881 18.15 -20.23 -7.88
N ILE A 882 17.75 -20.69 -6.69
CA ILE A 882 18.66 -21.16 -5.65
C ILE A 882 19.50 -22.34 -6.17
N ARG A 883 18.86 -23.34 -6.79
CA ARG A 883 19.56 -24.53 -7.31
C ARG A 883 20.47 -24.19 -8.47
N ALA A 884 20.05 -23.30 -9.38
CA ALA A 884 20.86 -22.87 -10.51
C ALA A 884 22.13 -22.16 -10.02
N GLU A 885 22.00 -21.23 -9.07
CA GLU A 885 23.14 -20.52 -8.50
C GLU A 885 24.10 -21.48 -7.79
N GLN A 886 23.59 -22.41 -6.97
CA GLN A 886 24.38 -23.43 -6.29
C GLN A 886 25.14 -24.32 -7.28
N THR A 887 24.44 -24.82 -8.31
CA THR A 887 25.02 -25.73 -9.31
C THR A 887 26.10 -25.05 -10.15
N LEU A 888 25.90 -23.77 -10.52
CA LEU A 888 26.92 -22.97 -11.21
C LEU A 888 28.16 -22.76 -10.34
N ALA A 889 27.95 -22.44 -9.04
CA ALA A 889 29.05 -22.27 -8.09
C ALA A 889 29.83 -23.58 -7.86
N GLU A 890 29.16 -24.72 -7.68
CA GLU A 890 29.76 -26.05 -7.53
C GLU A 890 30.54 -26.48 -8.78
N ALA A 891 30.05 -26.13 -9.96
CA ALA A 891 30.75 -26.41 -11.22
C ALA A 891 31.92 -25.48 -11.48
N HIS A 892 32.13 -24.48 -10.64
CA HIS A 892 33.20 -23.46 -10.75
C HIS A 892 33.22 -22.75 -12.11
N VAL A 893 32.07 -22.60 -12.77
CA VAL A 893 31.92 -21.83 -14.00
C VAL A 893 31.92 -20.33 -13.72
N LYS A 894 32.27 -19.52 -14.71
CA LYS A 894 32.25 -18.06 -14.64
C LYS A 894 30.92 -17.46 -15.05
N SER A 895 30.10 -18.22 -15.76
CA SER A 895 28.76 -17.84 -16.16
C SER A 895 27.87 -17.59 -14.96
N ARG A 896 26.95 -16.62 -15.03
CA ARG A 896 26.18 -16.13 -13.90
C ARG A 896 24.77 -15.70 -14.29
N ILE A 897 23.83 -15.84 -13.35
CA ILE A 897 22.45 -15.36 -13.50
C ILE A 897 22.44 -13.83 -13.36
N ILE A 898 21.76 -13.13 -14.27
CA ILE A 898 21.70 -11.67 -14.25
C ILE A 898 20.29 -11.12 -14.13
N LEU A 899 19.26 -11.80 -14.67
CA LEU A 899 17.86 -11.38 -14.63
C LEU A 899 16.92 -12.55 -14.38
N GLN A 900 15.81 -12.24 -13.69
CA GLN A 900 14.62 -13.07 -13.61
C GLN A 900 13.42 -12.24 -14.11
N ILE A 901 12.73 -12.71 -15.14
CA ILE A 901 11.62 -12.02 -15.78
C ILE A 901 10.47 -13.02 -15.96
N HIS A 902 9.40 -12.91 -15.16
CA HIS A 902 8.27 -13.84 -15.12
C HIS A 902 8.71 -15.27 -14.80
N ASP A 903 8.66 -16.17 -15.76
CA ASP A 903 9.05 -17.58 -15.64
C ASP A 903 10.40 -17.88 -16.34
N GLU A 904 11.18 -16.82 -16.63
CA GLU A 904 12.44 -16.83 -17.39
C GLU A 904 13.63 -16.46 -16.51
N LEU A 905 14.75 -17.18 -16.66
CA LEU A 905 16.07 -16.81 -16.15
C LEU A 905 16.99 -16.40 -17.31
N VAL A 906 17.69 -15.28 -17.15
CA VAL A 906 18.70 -14.81 -18.10
C VAL A 906 20.09 -14.94 -17.47
N VAL A 907 21.00 -15.55 -18.21
CA VAL A 907 22.36 -15.92 -17.76
C VAL A 907 23.39 -15.33 -18.71
N GLU A 908 24.43 -14.67 -18.20
CA GLU A 908 25.64 -14.31 -18.97
C GLU A 908 26.54 -15.55 -19.10
N ILE A 909 26.89 -15.91 -20.33
CA ILE A 909 27.68 -17.09 -20.67
C ILE A 909 29.14 -16.69 -20.89
N ALA A 910 30.05 -17.26 -20.12
CA ALA A 910 31.47 -17.10 -20.31
C ALA A 910 31.99 -17.95 -21.49
N PRO A 911 33.08 -17.55 -22.15
CA PRO A 911 33.59 -18.23 -23.33
C PRO A 911 33.81 -19.74 -23.13
N GLY A 912 33.17 -20.54 -23.97
CA GLY A 912 33.29 -22.00 -23.96
C GLY A 912 32.47 -22.73 -22.90
N GLU A 913 31.65 -22.04 -22.09
CA GLU A 913 30.81 -22.66 -21.06
C GLU A 913 29.36 -22.93 -21.50
N GLY A 914 28.95 -22.51 -22.71
CA GLY A 914 27.56 -22.49 -23.17
C GLY A 914 26.82 -23.81 -23.01
N ASP A 915 27.37 -24.92 -23.53
CA ASP A 915 26.71 -26.23 -23.46
C ASP A 915 26.60 -26.73 -22.01
N GLN A 916 27.68 -26.61 -21.23
CA GLN A 916 27.71 -27.02 -19.82
C GLN A 916 26.69 -26.21 -18.99
N VAL A 917 26.68 -24.89 -19.10
CA VAL A 917 25.79 -24.02 -18.32
C VAL A 917 24.33 -24.24 -18.72
N THR A 918 24.06 -24.47 -20.01
CA THR A 918 22.71 -24.83 -20.48
C THR A 918 22.20 -26.09 -19.81
N GLU A 919 23.02 -27.12 -19.72
CA GLU A 919 22.64 -28.37 -19.08
C GLU A 919 22.42 -28.19 -17.57
N LEU A 920 23.33 -27.50 -16.90
CA LEU A 920 23.27 -27.22 -15.46
C LEU A 920 22.00 -26.44 -15.09
N VAL A 921 21.74 -25.31 -15.77
CA VAL A 921 20.58 -24.44 -15.45
C VAL A 921 19.27 -25.14 -15.82
N ARG A 922 19.18 -25.76 -16.99
CA ARG A 922 18.01 -26.53 -17.39
C ARG A 922 17.70 -27.62 -16.37
N ASN A 923 18.69 -28.40 -15.97
CA ASN A 923 18.52 -29.49 -15.00
C ASN A 923 18.08 -28.94 -13.63
N ALA A 924 18.65 -27.84 -13.17
CA ALA A 924 18.26 -27.18 -11.93
C ALA A 924 16.81 -26.68 -11.94
N MET A 925 16.32 -26.17 -13.08
CA MET A 925 14.94 -25.73 -13.26
C MET A 925 13.97 -26.92 -13.42
N GLU A 926 14.27 -27.89 -14.27
CA GLU A 926 13.39 -29.05 -14.51
C GLU A 926 13.20 -29.92 -13.26
N HIS A 927 14.19 -29.95 -12.38
CA HIS A 927 14.14 -30.73 -11.15
C HIS A 927 13.96 -29.86 -9.89
N ALA A 928 13.48 -28.64 -10.06
CA ALA A 928 13.22 -27.74 -8.91
C ALA A 928 12.23 -28.36 -7.90
N VAL A 929 11.26 -29.13 -8.41
CA VAL A 929 10.30 -29.88 -7.61
C VAL A 929 9.86 -31.13 -8.37
N ASP A 930 9.48 -32.17 -7.65
CA ASP A 930 8.88 -33.36 -8.22
C ASP A 930 7.35 -33.22 -8.28
N LEU A 931 6.80 -33.11 -9.51
CA LEU A 931 5.37 -33.07 -9.78
C LEU A 931 4.90 -34.34 -10.51
N ALA A 932 3.61 -34.61 -10.49
CA ALA A 932 3.00 -35.69 -11.27
C ALA A 932 3.24 -35.54 -12.79
N VAL A 933 3.55 -34.31 -13.23
CA VAL A 933 3.95 -33.97 -14.61
C VAL A 933 5.36 -33.40 -14.62
N PRO A 934 6.21 -33.75 -15.62
CA PRO A 934 7.54 -33.18 -15.70
C PRO A 934 7.49 -31.66 -15.92
N LEU A 935 8.39 -30.91 -15.30
CA LEU A 935 8.66 -29.54 -15.68
C LEU A 935 9.49 -29.57 -16.98
N ASP A 936 9.17 -28.66 -17.88
CA ASP A 936 9.82 -28.55 -19.19
C ASP A 936 10.37 -27.15 -19.37
N VAL A 937 11.66 -27.04 -19.71
CA VAL A 937 12.39 -25.79 -19.79
C VAL A 937 12.99 -25.62 -21.19
N SER A 938 12.60 -24.55 -21.83
CA SER A 938 13.22 -24.13 -23.10
C SER A 938 14.42 -23.24 -22.82
N CYS A 939 15.59 -23.57 -23.39
CA CYS A 939 16.80 -22.77 -23.27
C CYS A 939 17.33 -22.39 -24.65
N GLY A 940 17.69 -21.11 -24.86
CA GLY A 940 18.34 -20.62 -26.05
C GLY A 940 19.53 -19.72 -25.73
N ILE A 941 20.51 -19.67 -26.61
CA ILE A 941 21.70 -18.84 -26.49
C ILE A 941 21.75 -17.88 -27.67
N GLY A 942 22.06 -16.60 -27.41
CA GLY A 942 22.14 -15.56 -28.44
C GLY A 942 23.16 -14.48 -28.09
N SER A 943 23.49 -13.68 -29.07
CA SER A 943 24.37 -12.50 -28.88
C SER A 943 23.69 -11.35 -28.14
N ASP A 944 22.40 -11.41 -27.97
CA ASP A 944 21.60 -10.48 -27.17
C ASP A 944 20.38 -11.23 -26.59
N TRP A 945 19.64 -10.60 -25.66
CA TRP A 945 18.50 -11.24 -25.01
C TRP A 945 17.37 -11.58 -26.00
N GLN A 946 17.15 -10.79 -27.05
CA GLN A 946 16.15 -11.11 -28.07
C GLN A 946 16.47 -12.42 -28.80
N LEU A 947 17.74 -12.59 -29.18
CA LEU A 947 18.20 -13.77 -29.91
C LEU A 947 18.36 -15.00 -29.03
N ALA A 948 18.49 -14.82 -27.72
CA ALA A 948 18.49 -15.88 -26.72
C ALA A 948 17.06 -16.36 -26.40
N ALA A 949 16.06 -15.48 -26.49
CA ALA A 949 14.67 -15.82 -26.20
C ALA A 949 14.04 -16.69 -27.31
N HIS A 950 13.08 -17.57 -26.93
CA HIS A 950 12.37 -18.50 -27.82
C HIS A 950 11.06 -17.97 -28.38
#